data_be6065990e77465157c555ef863e6e70
#
_entry.id   be6065990e77465157c555ef863e6e70
#
_cell.length_a   1.000
_cell.length_b   1.000
_cell.length_c   1.000
_cell.angle_alpha   90.00
_cell.angle_beta   90.00
_cell.angle_gamma   90.00
#
_symmetry.space_group_name_H-M   'P 1'
#
loop_
_entity.id
_entity.type
_entity.pdbx_description
1 polymer ?
#
loop_
_entity_poly.entity_id
_entity_poly.type
_entity_poly.pdbx_seq_one_letter_code
_entity_poly.pdbx_strand_id
1 'polypeptide(L)'
;KSGDCCPESVVSPHSTNHQPSPATAVLFHCETMSSTRAQIITRRTYNRPLNEEGTIFETWPQTVDRCIGHQRWLWERASGHALTFGQAEELEELRELLLARKTGLSGRTFWLGGTDIAKTREVSQFNCAFTELSSVHDYVDLMWLLLNGVGGGFWPKPGTLNGFQKPVANIQVIRSKRTIEQWQAGERGRDTNLETWDAATRTWTISIGDSAVAWAKAIGKILAGKHPAVTLVIDLSEIRAGGIRLRGYGWISSGDATMAVAMEAIARILSRKAGRLLSFADLHDIANWCGTVLSTRRSAQIALCNYGDPNWREFAAFKKNYWIGQPQREQSNNSLVFWERPTPDQLTEIFELMLAAGGSEPGFVNGAAARARAPWFAGLNPCGEILLADKGFCNLVTTNVGAFIEDPAGLLRAVYLMGRANYRQTCVDLRDGVLQEKWHQNNEFLRLCGVSLTGQAMRPDLTPYDYRTIKNEGIAGAYSMAVELDMPRPKNVTTGKPEGTFSKCMDATEGAHTPLARYIINNVAFGGHDPLVEILRAANYRVMEHPTRPGDVVIGLPVAWETVEFDRVGDLDVNLESAVDQLNRYKMLMDNYVEQNQSITISYDPSEVPAIVAWLHANWDHYVGVSFLLRADPLKTAADLGYPYLPQQPISKAEYDAYVATLLPVDLDADTGDEMLQIDDCSTGVCPVR
;
A
#
# COMPACT_ATOMS: atom_id res chain seq x y z
N LYS A 1 30.37 -27.63 -65.94
CA LYS A 1 30.56 -26.84 -67.15
C LYS A 1 30.35 -25.40 -66.76
N SER A 2 31.39 -24.70 -66.51
CA SER A 2 32.12 -23.69 -67.25
C SER A 2 31.38 -22.34 -67.18
N GLY A 3 31.96 -21.20 -66.86
CA GLY A 3 33.36 -20.77 -66.77
C GLY A 3 33.31 -19.25 -66.59
N ASP A 4 34.28 -18.74 -65.90
CA ASP A 4 35.20 -17.64 -66.26
C ASP A 4 34.58 -16.31 -66.73
N CYS A 5 34.99 -15.13 -66.31
CA CYS A 5 36.32 -14.57 -65.98
C CYS A 5 36.16 -13.16 -65.39
N CYS A 6 37.05 -12.78 -64.50
CA CYS A 6 37.42 -11.40 -64.22
C CYS A 6 38.14 -10.76 -65.40
N PRO A 7 38.33 -9.41 -65.48
CA PRO A 7 39.63 -8.91 -65.01
C PRO A 7 39.61 -7.58 -64.23
N GLU A 8 40.65 -7.42 -63.44
CA GLU A 8 41.13 -6.25 -62.72
C GLU A 8 41.44 -5.04 -63.66
N SER A 9 41.30 -3.84 -63.10
CA SER A 9 42.22 -2.73 -63.47
C SER A 9 42.38 -1.77 -62.26
N VAL A 10 43.61 -1.64 -61.88
CA VAL A 10 44.24 -0.73 -60.94
C VAL A 10 44.25 0.70 -61.50
N VAL A 11 43.91 1.71 -60.68
CA VAL A 11 44.58 3.02 -60.62
C VAL A 11 44.36 3.69 -59.28
N SER A 12 45.44 4.09 -58.64
CA SER A 12 45.55 4.90 -57.38
C SER A 12 45.56 6.42 -57.71
N PRO A 13 45.86 7.31 -56.70
CA PRO A 13 44.96 7.96 -55.81
C PRO A 13 44.88 9.48 -56.04
N HIS A 14 43.79 10.12 -55.69
CA HIS A 14 43.78 11.56 -55.47
C HIS A 14 43.12 11.89 -54.11
N SER A 15 43.97 12.48 -53.28
CA SER A 15 43.62 13.13 -52.04
C SER A 15 42.64 14.32 -52.22
N THR A 16 41.50 14.29 -51.59
CA THR A 16 40.78 15.54 -51.26
C THR A 16 40.28 15.43 -49.84
N ASN A 17 40.79 16.31 -48.98
CA ASN A 17 40.30 16.62 -47.66
C ASN A 17 38.81 16.96 -47.73
N HIS A 18 37.96 16.11 -47.10
CA HIS A 18 36.65 16.54 -46.62
C HIS A 18 36.62 16.32 -45.12
N GLN A 19 36.63 17.43 -44.40
CA GLN A 19 36.20 17.46 -42.99
C GLN A 19 34.76 16.94 -42.89
N PRO A 20 34.45 16.05 -41.97
CA PRO A 20 33.05 15.74 -41.65
C PRO A 20 32.45 16.93 -40.91
N SER A 21 31.38 17.45 -41.44
CA SER A 21 30.44 18.37 -40.76
C SER A 21 29.91 17.74 -39.48
N PRO A 22 29.85 18.45 -38.37
CA PRO A 22 29.26 17.95 -37.14
C PRO A 22 27.75 18.08 -37.23
N ALA A 23 27.10 17.07 -37.80
CA ALA A 23 25.67 16.84 -37.58
C ALA A 23 25.55 15.68 -36.59
N THR A 24 26.08 15.90 -35.38
CA THR A 24 25.66 15.13 -34.22
C THR A 24 24.27 15.64 -33.88
N ALA A 25 23.26 14.89 -34.27
CA ALA A 25 21.93 15.06 -33.77
C ALA A 25 21.99 14.96 -32.24
N VAL A 26 21.93 16.11 -31.58
CA VAL A 26 21.57 16.22 -30.17
C VAL A 26 20.12 15.77 -30.13
N LEU A 27 19.90 14.49 -29.84
CA LEU A 27 18.65 14.02 -29.33
C LEU A 27 18.45 14.77 -28.00
N PHE A 28 17.77 15.91 -28.10
CA PHE A 28 17.10 16.47 -26.93
C PHE A 28 16.10 15.39 -26.49
N HIS A 29 16.50 14.58 -25.51
CA HIS A 29 15.54 13.99 -24.63
C HIS A 29 14.80 15.18 -24.00
N CYS A 30 13.60 15.45 -24.48
CA CYS A 30 12.64 16.24 -23.75
C CYS A 30 12.29 15.35 -22.54
N GLU A 31 13.09 15.45 -21.47
CA GLU A 31 12.69 14.98 -20.15
C GLU A 31 11.41 15.76 -19.85
N THR A 32 10.28 15.09 -19.95
CA THR A 32 9.03 15.60 -19.39
C THR A 32 9.28 15.69 -17.90
N MET A 33 9.62 16.90 -17.43
CA MET A 33 9.86 17.16 -16.00
C MET A 33 8.60 16.75 -15.25
N SER A 34 8.75 15.80 -14.31
CA SER A 34 7.64 15.40 -13.44
C SER A 34 7.13 16.63 -12.68
N SER A 35 5.82 16.67 -12.42
CA SER A 35 5.21 17.78 -11.69
C SER A 35 5.86 17.97 -10.31
N THR A 36 5.82 19.20 -9.79
CA THR A 36 6.28 19.49 -8.41
C THR A 36 5.59 18.58 -7.39
N ARG A 37 4.30 18.26 -7.59
CA ARG A 37 3.58 17.29 -6.78
C ARG A 37 4.24 15.90 -6.80
N ALA A 38 4.55 15.41 -7.99
CA ALA A 38 5.19 14.10 -8.15
C ALA A 38 6.57 14.04 -7.48
N GLN A 39 7.36 15.11 -7.63
CA GLN A 39 8.68 15.23 -7.00
C GLN A 39 8.57 15.25 -5.46
N ILE A 40 7.68 16.07 -4.90
CA ILE A 40 7.44 16.14 -3.44
C ILE A 40 7.05 14.77 -2.89
N ILE A 41 6.06 14.11 -3.52
CA ILE A 41 5.59 12.81 -3.05
C ILE A 41 6.66 11.74 -3.18
N THR A 42 7.44 11.74 -4.27
CA THR A 42 8.58 10.82 -4.44
C THR A 42 9.61 11.00 -3.32
N ARG A 43 10.03 12.24 -3.06
CA ARG A 43 11.02 12.55 -2.01
C ARG A 43 10.52 12.12 -0.63
N ARG A 44 9.29 12.42 -0.29
CA ARG A 44 8.73 12.13 1.04
C ARG A 44 8.35 10.67 1.26
N THR A 45 8.13 9.90 0.19
CA THR A 45 7.56 8.55 0.32
C THR A 45 8.53 7.44 -0.08
N TYR A 46 9.40 7.69 -1.06
CA TYR A 46 10.21 6.63 -1.69
C TYR A 46 11.71 6.86 -1.62
N ASN A 47 12.18 8.12 -1.63
CA ASN A 47 13.59 8.43 -1.45
C ASN A 47 13.98 8.20 0.01
N ARG A 48 15.01 7.40 0.22
CA ARG A 48 15.45 7.03 1.57
C ARG A 48 16.39 8.07 2.16
N PRO A 49 16.38 8.24 3.49
CA PRO A 49 17.43 9.01 4.15
C PRO A 49 18.79 8.30 4.01
N LEU A 50 19.80 9.07 3.67
CA LEU A 50 21.18 8.60 3.51
C LEU A 50 22.02 8.75 4.78
N ASN A 51 21.58 9.60 5.72
CA ASN A 51 22.22 9.82 7.03
C ASN A 51 21.28 9.45 8.18
N GLU A 52 21.84 9.30 9.40
CA GLU A 52 21.05 8.93 10.59
C GLU A 52 20.12 10.07 11.03
N GLU A 53 20.48 11.31 10.77
CA GLU A 53 19.70 12.51 11.07
C GLU A 53 18.46 12.60 10.15
N GLY A 54 18.51 12.01 8.95
CA GLY A 54 17.42 12.07 7.96
C GLY A 54 17.34 13.41 7.24
N THR A 55 18.45 14.13 7.14
CA THR A 55 18.54 15.43 6.48
C THR A 55 18.90 15.31 5.00
N ILE A 56 19.60 14.23 4.62
CA ILE A 56 20.02 13.95 3.25
C ILE A 56 19.24 12.73 2.75
N PHE A 57 18.60 12.89 1.61
CA PHE A 57 17.79 11.84 0.98
C PHE A 57 18.37 11.41 -0.36
N GLU A 58 18.05 10.18 -0.77
CA GLU A 58 18.28 9.74 -2.15
C GLU A 58 17.60 10.70 -3.14
N THR A 59 18.21 10.87 -4.30
CA THR A 59 17.52 11.36 -5.49
C THR A 59 16.70 10.23 -6.13
N TRP A 60 15.79 10.55 -7.05
CA TRP A 60 15.01 9.53 -7.77
C TRP A 60 15.91 8.55 -8.55
N PRO A 61 16.94 8.98 -9.30
CA PRO A 61 17.88 8.06 -9.92
C PRO A 61 18.57 7.11 -8.91
N GLN A 62 19.01 7.61 -7.77
CA GLN A 62 19.65 6.77 -6.73
C GLN A 62 18.66 5.73 -6.16
N THR A 63 17.40 6.11 -5.96
CA THR A 63 16.34 5.17 -5.54
C THR A 63 16.14 4.08 -6.60
N VAL A 64 16.06 4.45 -7.88
CA VAL A 64 15.92 3.50 -8.99
C VAL A 64 17.13 2.58 -9.07
N ASP A 65 18.36 3.11 -9.02
CA ASP A 65 19.60 2.32 -9.08
C ASP A 65 19.67 1.29 -7.96
N ARG A 66 19.28 1.67 -6.75
CA ARG A 66 19.19 0.75 -5.62
C ARG A 66 18.17 -0.37 -5.86
N CYS A 67 17.02 -0.04 -6.43
CA CYS A 67 15.96 -1.00 -6.75
C CYS A 67 16.37 -1.96 -7.87
N ILE A 68 17.07 -1.47 -8.88
CA ILE A 68 17.65 -2.31 -9.97
C ILE A 68 18.72 -3.24 -9.39
N GLY A 69 19.60 -2.72 -8.51
CA GLY A 69 20.56 -3.56 -7.78
C GLY A 69 19.87 -4.65 -6.95
N HIS A 70 18.68 -4.36 -6.40
CA HIS A 70 17.87 -5.36 -5.71
C HIS A 70 17.29 -6.41 -6.66
N GLN A 71 16.77 -6.02 -7.83
CA GLN A 71 16.30 -6.94 -8.85
C GLN A 71 17.42 -7.84 -9.36
N ARG A 72 18.63 -7.30 -9.55
CA ARG A 72 19.84 -8.06 -9.87
C ARG A 72 20.13 -9.10 -8.79
N TRP A 73 20.17 -8.70 -7.53
CA TRP A 73 20.45 -9.59 -6.40
C TRP A 73 19.44 -10.73 -6.29
N LEU A 74 18.14 -10.46 -6.47
CA LEU A 74 17.10 -11.50 -6.50
C LEU A 74 17.32 -12.50 -7.62
N TRP A 75 17.65 -11.99 -8.82
CA TRP A 75 17.84 -12.81 -10.00
C TRP A 75 19.07 -13.70 -9.89
N GLU A 76 20.24 -13.13 -9.56
CA GLU A 76 21.50 -13.86 -9.40
C GLU A 76 21.40 -14.94 -8.31
N ARG A 77 20.73 -14.62 -7.21
CA ARG A 77 20.50 -15.58 -6.15
C ARG A 77 19.59 -16.73 -6.59
N ALA A 78 18.50 -16.42 -7.26
CA ALA A 78 17.53 -17.41 -7.71
C ALA A 78 18.09 -18.32 -8.81
N SER A 79 18.90 -17.78 -9.72
CA SER A 79 19.55 -18.54 -10.79
C SER A 79 20.85 -19.26 -10.34
N GLY A 80 21.46 -18.80 -9.25
CA GLY A 80 22.73 -19.34 -8.74
C GLY A 80 23.98 -18.93 -9.53
N HIS A 81 23.88 -17.95 -10.43
CA HIS A 81 24.98 -17.42 -11.22
C HIS A 81 24.86 -15.91 -11.49
N ALA A 82 25.96 -15.27 -11.87
CA ALA A 82 25.95 -13.88 -12.28
C ALA A 82 25.13 -13.69 -13.57
N LEU A 83 24.52 -12.53 -13.74
CA LEU A 83 23.71 -12.22 -14.91
C LEU A 83 24.53 -12.27 -16.21
N THR A 84 23.93 -12.82 -17.25
CA THR A 84 24.43 -12.74 -18.62
C THR A 84 24.31 -11.31 -19.15
N PHE A 85 24.96 -11.02 -20.28
CA PHE A 85 24.87 -9.70 -20.92
C PHE A 85 23.42 -9.33 -21.27
N GLY A 86 22.64 -10.21 -21.89
CA GLY A 86 21.25 -9.93 -22.24
C GLY A 86 20.32 -9.75 -21.01
N GLN A 87 20.61 -10.42 -19.90
CA GLN A 87 19.89 -10.20 -18.63
C GLN A 87 20.25 -8.84 -18.00
N ALA A 88 21.49 -8.39 -18.15
CA ALA A 88 21.89 -7.06 -17.71
C ALA A 88 21.25 -5.95 -18.58
N GLU A 89 21.13 -6.16 -19.89
CA GLU A 89 20.40 -5.26 -20.79
C GLU A 89 18.91 -5.17 -20.41
N GLU A 90 18.27 -6.28 -20.06
CA GLU A 90 16.88 -6.26 -19.56
C GLU A 90 16.73 -5.40 -18.29
N LEU A 91 17.69 -5.47 -17.37
CA LEU A 91 17.65 -4.62 -16.18
C LEU A 91 17.87 -3.14 -16.50
N GLU A 92 18.67 -2.83 -17.51
CA GLU A 92 18.84 -1.43 -17.96
C GLU A 92 17.56 -0.90 -18.62
N GLU A 93 16.89 -1.70 -19.45
CA GLU A 93 15.59 -1.35 -20.02
C GLU A 93 14.54 -1.10 -18.90
N LEU A 94 14.52 -1.97 -17.89
CA LEU A 94 13.65 -1.77 -16.71
C LEU A 94 14.03 -0.49 -15.95
N ARG A 95 15.31 -0.19 -15.82
CA ARG A 95 15.82 1.03 -15.20
C ARG A 95 15.31 2.28 -15.91
N GLU A 96 15.40 2.32 -17.23
CA GLU A 96 14.91 3.44 -18.04
C GLU A 96 13.40 3.68 -17.84
N LEU A 97 12.60 2.59 -17.84
CA LEU A 97 11.15 2.66 -17.58
C LEU A 97 10.83 3.22 -16.18
N LEU A 98 11.60 2.83 -15.18
CA LEU A 98 11.44 3.34 -13.81
C LEU A 98 11.86 4.81 -13.70
N LEU A 99 13.00 5.19 -14.29
CA LEU A 99 13.48 6.58 -14.32
C LEU A 99 12.47 7.50 -14.97
N ALA A 100 11.90 7.07 -16.10
CA ALA A 100 10.86 7.79 -16.81
C ALA A 100 9.49 7.76 -16.13
N ARG A 101 9.35 7.12 -14.96
CA ARG A 101 8.09 6.98 -14.20
C ARG A 101 6.96 6.35 -15.04
N LYS A 102 7.29 5.54 -16.04
CA LYS A 102 6.34 4.80 -16.86
C LYS A 102 5.87 3.51 -16.19
N THR A 103 6.73 2.94 -15.34
CA THR A 103 6.43 1.74 -14.54
C THR A 103 6.86 1.93 -13.10
N GLY A 104 6.43 1.04 -12.22
CA GLY A 104 6.81 1.06 -10.82
C GLY A 104 6.83 -0.32 -10.18
N LEU A 105 7.87 -0.58 -9.44
CA LEU A 105 7.91 -1.66 -8.49
C LEU A 105 6.97 -1.36 -7.30
N SER A 106 6.84 -2.27 -6.37
CA SER A 106 6.00 -1.99 -5.19
C SER A 106 6.56 -0.83 -4.36
N GLY A 107 5.70 -0.09 -3.71
CA GLY A 107 6.15 0.97 -2.78
C GLY A 107 7.10 0.44 -1.71
N ARG A 108 6.95 -0.83 -1.32
CA ARG A 108 7.84 -1.50 -0.38
C ARG A 108 9.22 -1.75 -0.99
N THR A 109 9.27 -2.14 -2.25
CA THR A 109 10.53 -2.33 -2.98
C THR A 109 11.26 -0.99 -3.14
N PHE A 110 10.56 0.10 -3.46
CA PHE A 110 11.18 1.42 -3.51
C PHE A 110 11.73 1.87 -2.16
N TRP A 111 11.05 1.55 -1.05
CA TRP A 111 11.52 1.96 0.27
C TRP A 111 12.61 1.04 0.84
N LEU A 112 12.54 -0.27 0.68
CA LEU A 112 13.45 -1.24 1.32
C LEU A 112 14.32 -2.04 0.36
N GLY A 113 13.92 -2.21 -0.92
CA GLY A 113 14.69 -3.00 -1.88
C GLY A 113 16.15 -2.56 -1.97
N GLY A 114 17.08 -3.48 -1.97
CA GLY A 114 18.52 -3.25 -2.01
C GLY A 114 19.18 -2.89 -0.67
N THR A 115 18.39 -2.70 0.39
CA THR A 115 18.93 -2.46 1.74
C THR A 115 19.30 -3.76 2.44
N ASP A 116 20.10 -3.67 3.51
CA ASP A 116 20.44 -4.81 4.35
C ASP A 116 19.20 -5.42 5.04
N ILE A 117 18.21 -4.58 5.36
CA ILE A 117 16.94 -5.06 5.91
C ILE A 117 16.22 -5.95 4.91
N ALA A 118 16.12 -5.57 3.64
CA ALA A 118 15.48 -6.38 2.61
C ALA A 118 16.19 -7.71 2.37
N LYS A 119 17.49 -7.80 2.68
CA LYS A 119 18.30 -9.03 2.54
C LYS A 119 18.28 -9.92 3.79
N THR A 120 18.12 -9.35 4.98
CA THR A 120 18.13 -10.07 6.25
C THR A 120 16.73 -10.33 6.81
N ARG A 121 15.75 -9.57 6.37
CA ARG A 121 14.34 -9.64 6.73
C ARG A 121 13.49 -9.61 5.47
N GLU A 122 13.59 -10.68 4.68
CA GLU A 122 13.03 -10.71 3.32
C GLU A 122 11.50 -10.54 3.29
N VAL A 123 10.80 -10.87 4.37
CA VAL A 123 9.36 -10.58 4.52
C VAL A 123 9.04 -9.09 4.36
N SER A 124 9.95 -8.19 4.70
CA SER A 124 9.77 -6.75 4.57
C SER A 124 9.62 -6.25 3.13
N GLN A 125 9.86 -7.11 2.14
CA GLN A 125 9.70 -6.80 0.72
C GLN A 125 8.25 -6.90 0.25
N PHE A 126 7.38 -7.61 0.98
CA PHE A 126 5.97 -7.70 0.64
C PHE A 126 5.18 -6.49 1.14
N ASN A 127 4.18 -6.09 0.36
CA ASN A 127 3.31 -4.99 0.74
C ASN A 127 2.31 -5.41 1.81
N CYS A 128 1.66 -6.54 1.60
CA CYS A 128 0.57 -7.02 2.43
C CYS A 128 0.56 -8.55 2.53
N ALA A 129 -0.20 -9.03 3.51
CA ALA A 129 -0.38 -10.46 3.79
C ALA A 129 -1.80 -10.72 4.31
N PHE A 130 -2.16 -11.99 4.41
CA PHE A 130 -3.41 -12.41 5.04
C PHE A 130 -3.20 -13.63 5.94
N THR A 131 -3.90 -13.68 7.08
CA THR A 131 -3.94 -14.84 7.97
C THR A 131 -5.29 -15.01 8.66
N GLU A 132 -5.72 -16.24 8.84
CA GLU A 132 -6.78 -16.58 9.78
C GLU A 132 -6.23 -16.51 11.21
N LEU A 133 -7.00 -15.91 12.13
CA LEU A 133 -6.59 -15.74 13.52
C LEU A 133 -7.27 -16.78 14.40
N SER A 134 -6.66 -17.93 14.52
CA SER A 134 -7.15 -19.09 15.28
C SER A 134 -6.23 -19.50 16.43
N SER A 135 -4.98 -19.05 16.44
CA SER A 135 -3.98 -19.44 17.44
C SER A 135 -3.16 -18.23 17.93
N VAL A 136 -2.48 -18.42 19.06
CA VAL A 136 -1.53 -17.41 19.58
C VAL A 136 -0.45 -17.08 18.56
N HIS A 137 0.02 -18.05 17.80
CA HIS A 137 1.08 -17.85 16.81
C HIS A 137 0.60 -16.98 15.63
N ASP A 138 -0.68 -17.04 15.25
CA ASP A 138 -1.22 -16.21 14.18
C ASP A 138 -1.18 -14.70 14.55
N TYR A 139 -1.39 -14.38 15.84
CA TYR A 139 -1.21 -13.01 16.34
C TYR A 139 0.25 -12.58 16.42
N VAL A 140 1.16 -13.51 16.74
CA VAL A 140 2.61 -13.24 16.68
C VAL A 140 3.03 -12.94 15.25
N ASP A 141 2.58 -13.76 14.30
CA ASP A 141 2.84 -13.54 12.86
C ASP A 141 2.27 -12.20 12.41
N LEU A 142 1.00 -11.90 12.71
CA LEU A 142 0.37 -10.62 12.35
C LEU A 142 1.18 -9.44 12.90
N MET A 143 1.52 -9.45 14.19
CA MET A 143 2.31 -8.39 14.80
C MET A 143 3.70 -8.26 14.16
N TRP A 144 4.35 -9.40 13.88
CA TRP A 144 5.64 -9.42 13.20
C TRP A 144 5.58 -8.82 11.80
N LEU A 145 4.55 -9.17 11.03
CA LEU A 145 4.31 -8.61 9.69
C LEU A 145 4.13 -7.11 9.74
N LEU A 146 3.26 -6.62 10.63
CA LEU A 146 3.03 -5.19 10.83
C LEU A 146 4.32 -4.44 11.19
N LEU A 147 5.14 -4.98 12.11
CA LEU A 147 6.43 -4.39 12.50
C LEU A 147 7.45 -4.36 11.35
N ASN A 148 7.35 -5.28 10.39
CA ASN A 148 8.14 -5.25 9.16
C ASN A 148 7.50 -4.39 8.06
N GLY A 149 6.39 -3.72 8.37
CA GLY A 149 5.70 -2.82 7.47
C GLY A 149 4.81 -3.53 6.44
N VAL A 150 4.45 -4.78 6.67
CA VAL A 150 3.52 -5.54 5.83
C VAL A 150 2.10 -5.32 6.35
N GLY A 151 1.20 -4.82 5.52
CA GLY A 151 -0.21 -4.66 5.87
C GLY A 151 -0.88 -6.02 6.09
N GLY A 152 -1.80 -6.12 7.06
CA GLY A 152 -2.39 -7.39 7.48
C GLY A 152 -3.88 -7.53 7.17
N GLY A 153 -4.24 -8.42 6.24
CA GLY A 153 -5.59 -8.96 6.20
C GLY A 153 -5.77 -10.05 7.25
N PHE A 154 -6.92 -10.09 7.90
CA PHE A 154 -7.17 -11.12 8.89
C PHE A 154 -8.63 -11.54 8.99
N TRP A 155 -8.84 -12.75 9.46
CA TRP A 155 -10.16 -13.32 9.72
C TRP A 155 -10.20 -13.90 11.13
N PRO A 156 -10.92 -13.27 12.09
CA PRO A 156 -11.08 -13.84 13.41
C PRO A 156 -11.81 -15.19 13.38
N LYS A 157 -11.24 -16.20 13.99
CA LYS A 157 -11.82 -17.56 14.11
C LYS A 157 -12.07 -17.87 15.58
N PRO A 158 -13.27 -17.60 16.11
CA PRO A 158 -13.63 -17.96 17.47
C PRO A 158 -13.59 -19.48 17.71
N GLY A 159 -13.38 -19.87 18.96
CA GLY A 159 -13.49 -21.28 19.39
C GLY A 159 -12.20 -21.94 19.88
N THR A 160 -11.06 -21.24 19.79
CA THR A 160 -9.75 -21.81 20.20
C THR A 160 -9.02 -21.00 21.25
N LEU A 161 -9.16 -19.68 21.25
CA LEU A 161 -8.47 -18.78 22.18
C LEU A 161 -9.35 -18.41 23.36
N ASN A 162 -8.78 -18.43 24.56
CA ASN A 162 -9.42 -18.06 25.81
C ASN A 162 -8.88 -16.73 26.36
N GLY A 163 -9.65 -16.10 27.21
CA GLY A 163 -9.14 -15.10 28.13
C GLY A 163 -8.19 -15.73 29.17
N PHE A 164 -7.71 -14.94 30.10
CA PHE A 164 -6.85 -15.44 31.18
C PHE A 164 -7.51 -16.57 31.98
N GLN A 165 -6.69 -17.37 32.67
CA GLN A 165 -7.22 -18.44 33.54
C GLN A 165 -8.14 -17.90 34.65
N LYS A 166 -7.79 -16.71 35.17
CA LYS A 166 -8.56 -15.98 36.19
C LYS A 166 -8.55 -14.49 35.87
N PRO A 167 -9.55 -13.73 36.32
CA PRO A 167 -9.53 -12.27 36.21
C PRO A 167 -8.27 -11.71 36.89
N VAL A 168 -7.58 -10.80 36.21
CA VAL A 168 -6.45 -10.05 36.76
C VAL A 168 -7.01 -8.83 37.46
N ALA A 169 -6.79 -8.72 38.77
CA ALA A 169 -7.30 -7.63 39.56
C ALA A 169 -6.54 -6.32 39.32
N ASN A 170 -5.25 -6.41 39.07
CA ASN A 170 -4.39 -5.25 38.92
C ASN A 170 -3.50 -5.41 37.68
N ILE A 171 -3.65 -4.52 36.69
CA ILE A 171 -2.80 -4.42 35.52
C ILE A 171 -1.95 -3.17 35.67
N GLN A 172 -0.64 -3.33 35.71
CA GLN A 172 0.34 -2.25 35.88
C GLN A 172 1.20 -2.15 34.63
N VAL A 173 1.38 -0.94 34.10
CA VAL A 173 2.28 -0.67 33.00
C VAL A 173 3.42 0.23 33.49
N ILE A 174 4.64 -0.29 33.41
CA ILE A 174 5.85 0.45 33.71
C ILE A 174 6.34 1.09 32.40
N ARG A 175 6.29 2.42 32.34
CA ARG A 175 6.68 3.20 31.15
C ARG A 175 8.19 3.36 31.04
N SER A 176 8.69 3.44 29.82
CA SER A 176 10.09 3.79 29.56
C SER A 176 10.38 5.23 30.03
N LYS A 177 11.61 5.40 30.54
CA LYS A 177 12.19 6.71 30.86
C LYS A 177 13.43 6.99 29.98
N ARG A 178 13.64 6.18 28.95
CA ARG A 178 14.77 6.33 28.03
C ARG A 178 14.58 7.59 27.19
N THR A 179 15.66 8.30 26.93
CA THR A 179 15.67 9.55 26.17
C THR A 179 16.41 9.41 24.85
N ILE A 180 16.25 10.38 23.96
CA ILE A 180 16.96 10.46 22.68
C ILE A 180 18.47 10.66 22.94
N GLU A 181 18.84 11.48 23.95
CA GLU A 181 20.23 11.74 24.31
C GLU A 181 20.94 10.46 24.78
N GLN A 182 20.28 9.63 25.58
CA GLN A 182 20.83 8.32 25.98
C GLN A 182 21.05 7.41 24.76
N TRP A 183 20.10 7.42 23.81
CA TRP A 183 20.28 6.68 22.56
C TRP A 183 21.47 7.18 21.75
N GLN A 184 21.64 8.49 21.62
CA GLN A 184 22.79 9.12 20.95
C GLN A 184 24.10 8.80 21.66
N ALA A 185 24.10 8.70 23.00
CA ALA A 185 25.25 8.26 23.80
C ALA A 185 25.54 6.75 23.68
N GLY A 186 24.76 6.00 22.89
CA GLY A 186 24.99 4.56 22.71
C GLY A 186 24.29 3.65 23.73
N GLU A 187 23.52 4.21 24.66
CA GLU A 187 22.78 3.43 25.63
C GLU A 187 21.60 2.70 24.97
N ARG A 188 21.59 1.38 25.07
CA ARG A 188 20.57 0.51 24.47
C ARG A 188 19.83 -0.26 25.53
N GLY A 189 18.54 -0.51 25.30
CA GLY A 189 17.76 -1.45 26.07
C GLY A 189 18.11 -2.89 25.71
N ARG A 190 17.72 -3.80 26.57
CA ARG A 190 17.74 -5.23 26.24
C ARG A 190 16.84 -5.51 25.04
N ASP A 191 17.27 -6.31 24.10
CA ASP A 191 16.56 -6.63 22.86
C ASP A 191 15.61 -7.85 22.97
N THR A 192 15.65 -8.58 24.10
CA THR A 192 14.86 -9.80 24.36
C THR A 192 13.86 -9.58 25.51
N ASN A 193 12.79 -10.37 25.53
CA ASN A 193 11.80 -10.36 26.61
C ASN A 193 12.31 -11.15 27.81
N LEU A 194 11.99 -10.67 29.02
CA LEU A 194 12.06 -11.44 30.25
C LEU A 194 10.64 -11.67 30.81
N GLU A 195 10.48 -12.79 31.46
CA GLU A 195 9.22 -13.18 32.07
C GLU A 195 9.50 -13.77 33.44
N THR A 196 8.80 -13.27 34.46
CA THR A 196 8.93 -13.76 35.85
C THR A 196 7.53 -14.03 36.42
N TRP A 197 7.50 -15.04 37.29
CA TRP A 197 6.31 -15.39 38.04
C TRP A 197 6.65 -15.49 39.54
N ASP A 198 6.03 -14.65 40.35
CA ASP A 198 6.07 -14.75 41.80
C ASP A 198 4.78 -15.42 42.31
N ALA A 199 4.91 -16.65 42.76
CA ALA A 199 3.79 -17.46 43.23
C ALA A 199 3.23 -16.95 44.58
N ALA A 200 4.07 -16.30 45.39
CA ALA A 200 3.65 -15.80 46.73
C ALA A 200 2.70 -14.60 46.60
N THR A 201 3.06 -13.63 45.75
CA THR A 201 2.23 -12.45 45.48
C THR A 201 1.28 -12.64 44.30
N ARG A 202 1.41 -13.75 43.58
CA ARG A 202 0.72 -14.04 42.31
C ARG A 202 0.90 -12.90 41.29
N THR A 203 2.13 -12.42 41.20
CA THR A 203 2.52 -11.38 40.28
C THR A 203 3.22 -11.99 39.06
N TRP A 204 2.69 -11.71 37.88
CA TRP A 204 3.27 -12.07 36.61
C TRP A 204 3.82 -10.82 35.91
N THR A 205 5.14 -10.81 35.65
CA THR A 205 5.81 -9.71 34.99
C THR A 205 6.26 -10.13 33.60
N ILE A 206 5.92 -9.33 32.60
CA ILE A 206 6.41 -9.43 31.22
C ILE A 206 7.23 -8.16 30.95
N SER A 207 8.56 -8.27 30.97
CA SER A 207 9.47 -7.16 30.62
C SER A 207 9.82 -7.27 29.14
N ILE A 208 9.41 -6.28 28.35
CA ILE A 208 9.45 -6.29 26.88
C ILE A 208 10.77 -5.66 26.43
N GLY A 209 11.50 -6.37 25.55
CA GLY A 209 12.76 -5.91 24.98
C GLY A 209 12.57 -4.90 23.84
N ASP A 210 13.63 -4.17 23.53
CA ASP A 210 13.66 -3.10 22.51
C ASP A 210 13.99 -3.64 21.12
N SER A 211 13.20 -4.61 20.64
CA SER A 211 13.31 -5.16 19.29
C SER A 211 11.96 -5.58 18.71
N ALA A 212 11.83 -5.59 17.37
CA ALA A 212 10.63 -6.06 16.69
C ALA A 212 10.27 -7.51 17.04
N VAL A 213 11.28 -8.38 17.19
CA VAL A 213 11.08 -9.79 17.62
C VAL A 213 10.50 -9.84 19.03
N ALA A 214 11.04 -9.04 19.94
CA ALA A 214 10.55 -8.97 21.33
C ALA A 214 9.10 -8.48 21.37
N TRP A 215 8.76 -7.46 20.60
CA TRP A 215 7.40 -6.91 20.52
C TRP A 215 6.40 -7.94 19.99
N ALA A 216 6.71 -8.61 18.86
CA ALA A 216 5.85 -9.65 18.31
C ALA A 216 5.65 -10.81 19.32
N LYS A 217 6.73 -11.29 19.93
CA LYS A 217 6.68 -12.37 20.94
C LYS A 217 5.97 -11.95 22.23
N ALA A 218 5.94 -10.66 22.59
CA ALA A 218 5.21 -10.16 23.75
C ALA A 218 3.70 -10.33 23.60
N ILE A 219 3.17 -10.12 22.38
CA ILE A 219 1.75 -10.42 22.06
C ILE A 219 1.47 -11.91 22.31
N GLY A 220 2.35 -12.79 21.85
CA GLY A 220 2.21 -14.22 22.10
C GLY A 220 2.23 -14.59 23.60
N LYS A 221 3.10 -13.96 24.38
CA LYS A 221 3.19 -14.20 25.83
C LYS A 221 1.90 -13.80 26.57
N ILE A 222 1.37 -12.61 26.29
CA ILE A 222 0.16 -12.16 26.95
C ILE A 222 -1.06 -12.99 26.55
N LEU A 223 -1.20 -13.35 25.26
CA LEU A 223 -2.29 -14.20 24.77
C LEU A 223 -2.23 -15.63 25.32
N ALA A 224 -1.04 -16.16 25.55
CA ALA A 224 -0.86 -17.50 26.13
C ALA A 224 -1.37 -17.56 27.58
N GLY A 225 -1.41 -16.44 28.33
CA GLY A 225 -2.06 -16.34 29.63
C GLY A 225 -1.64 -17.40 30.65
N LYS A 226 -0.35 -17.80 30.65
CA LYS A 226 0.11 -19.02 31.32
C LYS A 226 0.08 -19.02 32.84
N HIS A 227 -0.07 -17.85 33.47
CA HIS A 227 -0.07 -17.74 34.92
C HIS A 227 -1.42 -17.23 35.47
N PRO A 228 -1.95 -17.83 36.57
CA PRO A 228 -3.19 -17.36 37.21
C PRO A 228 -2.94 -16.12 38.08
N ALA A 229 -2.47 -15.04 37.44
CA ALA A 229 -2.01 -13.82 38.09
C ALA A 229 -3.16 -13.05 38.76
N VAL A 230 -2.88 -12.43 39.90
CA VAL A 230 -3.68 -11.37 40.51
C VAL A 230 -3.19 -10.00 40.02
N THR A 231 -1.90 -9.86 39.90
CA THR A 231 -1.24 -8.68 39.34
C THR A 231 -0.46 -9.06 38.07
N LEU A 232 -0.73 -8.37 36.97
CA LEU A 232 0.05 -8.42 35.73
C LEU A 232 0.85 -7.13 35.62
N VAL A 233 2.18 -7.25 35.51
CA VAL A 233 3.08 -6.13 35.26
C VAL A 233 3.57 -6.23 33.82
N ILE A 234 3.29 -5.21 33.02
CA ILE A 234 3.81 -5.02 31.67
C ILE A 234 4.90 -3.97 31.77
N ASP A 235 6.16 -4.40 31.67
CA ASP A 235 7.32 -3.55 31.87
C ASP A 235 7.93 -3.17 30.50
N LEU A 236 7.87 -1.89 30.17
CA LEU A 236 8.36 -1.30 28.92
C LEU A 236 9.65 -0.49 29.11
N SER A 237 10.28 -0.61 30.29
CA SER A 237 11.44 0.23 30.68
C SER A 237 12.63 0.11 29.71
N GLU A 238 12.71 -0.97 28.96
CA GLU A 238 13.81 -1.19 27.99
C GLU A 238 13.57 -0.52 26.63
N ILE A 239 12.33 -0.13 26.31
CA ILE A 239 11.98 0.40 24.99
C ILE A 239 12.56 1.80 24.81
N ARG A 240 13.17 2.04 23.65
CA ARG A 240 13.72 3.34 23.25
C ARG A 240 12.66 4.43 23.20
N ALA A 241 13.10 5.69 23.26
CA ALA A 241 12.22 6.84 23.09
C ALA A 241 11.57 6.86 21.69
N GLY A 242 10.40 7.49 21.60
CA GLY A 242 9.82 7.87 20.33
C GLY A 242 10.68 8.90 19.59
N GLY A 243 10.52 9.00 18.26
CA GLY A 243 11.28 9.95 17.45
C GLY A 243 12.65 9.43 16.95
N ILE A 244 13.14 8.31 17.49
CA ILE A 244 14.42 7.72 17.07
C ILE A 244 14.25 6.99 15.73
N ARG A 245 15.13 7.29 14.76
CA ARG A 245 15.12 6.60 13.46
C ARG A 245 15.49 5.13 13.60
N LEU A 246 14.68 4.26 13.01
CA LEU A 246 14.92 2.81 13.01
C LEU A 246 16.00 2.47 11.99
N ARG A 247 17.17 2.05 12.50
CA ARG A 247 18.34 1.73 11.69
C ARG A 247 17.99 0.67 10.63
N GLY A 248 18.34 0.96 9.38
CA GLY A 248 18.07 0.09 8.24
C GLY A 248 16.65 0.20 7.68
N TYR A 249 15.61 0.35 8.52
CA TYR A 249 14.24 0.56 8.04
C TYR A 249 14.01 2.00 7.54
N GLY A 250 14.66 2.98 8.12
CA GLY A 250 14.50 4.39 7.80
C GLY A 250 13.24 5.04 8.38
N TRP A 251 12.39 4.28 9.09
CA TRP A 251 11.21 4.78 9.80
C TRP A 251 11.57 5.32 11.19
N ILE A 252 10.59 5.93 11.84
CA ILE A 252 10.73 6.50 13.18
C ILE A 252 10.07 5.60 14.22
N SER A 253 10.72 5.46 15.38
CA SER A 253 10.19 4.71 16.52
C SER A 253 8.97 5.39 17.10
N SER A 254 7.91 4.62 17.40
CA SER A 254 6.77 5.07 18.18
C SER A 254 7.08 5.24 19.68
N GLY A 255 8.23 4.73 20.13
CA GLY A 255 8.50 4.62 21.56
C GLY A 255 7.62 3.60 22.26
N ASP A 256 7.45 3.74 23.56
CA ASP A 256 6.68 2.82 24.41
C ASP A 256 5.20 3.20 24.54
N ALA A 257 4.81 4.42 24.17
CA ALA A 257 3.48 4.96 24.48
C ALA A 257 2.34 4.15 23.84
N THR A 258 2.41 3.91 22.54
CA THR A 258 1.39 3.15 21.80
C THR A 258 1.37 1.69 22.23
N MET A 259 2.54 1.10 22.47
CA MET A 259 2.66 -0.27 22.99
C MET A 259 2.03 -0.41 24.38
N ALA A 260 2.20 0.58 25.26
CA ALA A 260 1.58 0.60 26.58
C ALA A 260 0.06 0.52 26.50
N VAL A 261 -0.54 1.38 25.69
CA VAL A 261 -2.00 1.41 25.50
C VAL A 261 -2.52 0.10 24.91
N ALA A 262 -1.87 -0.41 23.87
CA ALA A 262 -2.27 -1.64 23.21
C ALA A 262 -2.18 -2.86 24.16
N MET A 263 -1.06 -3.05 24.84
CA MET A 263 -0.86 -4.18 25.75
C MET A 263 -1.81 -4.13 26.95
N GLU A 264 -2.06 -2.96 27.51
CA GLU A 264 -3.02 -2.78 28.59
C GLU A 264 -4.45 -3.12 28.11
N ALA A 265 -4.85 -2.64 26.94
CA ALA A 265 -6.16 -2.92 26.35
C ALA A 265 -6.37 -4.42 26.09
N ILE A 266 -5.37 -5.08 25.51
CA ILE A 266 -5.38 -6.53 25.28
C ILE A 266 -5.51 -7.28 26.63
N ALA A 267 -4.71 -6.91 27.63
CA ALA A 267 -4.79 -7.51 28.97
C ALA A 267 -6.18 -7.36 29.60
N ARG A 268 -6.82 -6.20 29.44
CA ARG A 268 -8.19 -5.95 29.91
C ARG A 268 -9.23 -6.81 29.18
N ILE A 269 -9.08 -7.02 27.85
CA ILE A 269 -9.95 -7.93 27.09
C ILE A 269 -9.79 -9.35 27.65
N LEU A 270 -8.57 -9.85 27.79
CA LEU A 270 -8.30 -11.19 28.30
C LEU A 270 -8.78 -11.40 29.72
N SER A 271 -8.66 -10.37 30.58
CA SER A 271 -9.14 -10.41 31.96
C SER A 271 -10.68 -10.45 32.05
N ARG A 272 -11.39 -9.66 31.24
CA ARG A 272 -12.86 -9.70 31.16
C ARG A 272 -13.40 -11.05 30.69
N LYS A 273 -12.64 -11.74 29.86
CA LYS A 273 -12.96 -13.05 29.28
C LYS A 273 -12.34 -14.22 30.05
N ALA A 274 -11.86 -13.98 31.25
CA ALA A 274 -11.19 -15.02 32.04
C ALA A 274 -12.05 -16.28 32.17
N GLY A 275 -11.42 -17.44 31.88
CA GLY A 275 -12.05 -18.76 31.89
C GLY A 275 -13.07 -18.98 30.75
N ARG A 276 -13.15 -18.11 29.77
CA ARG A 276 -14.09 -18.20 28.63
C ARG A 276 -13.38 -17.99 27.32
N LEU A 277 -13.96 -18.52 26.25
CA LEU A 277 -13.53 -18.26 24.89
C LEU A 277 -13.64 -16.77 24.52
N LEU A 278 -12.70 -16.28 23.74
CA LEU A 278 -12.78 -14.97 23.13
C LEU A 278 -13.86 -14.98 22.04
N SER A 279 -14.67 -13.93 22.02
CA SER A 279 -15.66 -13.72 20.96
C SER A 279 -15.00 -13.21 19.67
N PHE A 280 -15.76 -13.17 18.58
CA PHE A 280 -15.33 -12.57 17.32
C PHE A 280 -14.85 -11.12 17.52
N ALA A 281 -15.61 -10.31 18.25
CA ALA A 281 -15.25 -8.93 18.55
C ALA A 281 -13.97 -8.80 19.39
N ASP A 282 -13.76 -9.68 20.39
CA ASP A 282 -12.52 -9.67 21.17
C ASP A 282 -11.30 -9.96 20.30
N LEU A 283 -11.39 -10.98 19.43
CA LEU A 283 -10.32 -11.36 18.50
C LEU A 283 -10.02 -10.25 17.49
N HIS A 284 -11.06 -9.63 16.93
CA HIS A 284 -10.97 -8.48 16.05
C HIS A 284 -10.28 -7.29 16.73
N ASP A 285 -10.72 -6.93 17.93
CA ASP A 285 -10.19 -5.80 18.68
C ASP A 285 -8.72 -6.01 19.06
N ILE A 286 -8.31 -7.25 19.43
CA ILE A 286 -6.90 -7.59 19.70
C ILE A 286 -6.05 -7.41 18.44
N ALA A 287 -6.52 -7.85 17.28
CA ALA A 287 -5.80 -7.67 16.01
C ALA A 287 -5.61 -6.18 15.67
N ASN A 288 -6.66 -5.38 15.87
CA ASN A 288 -6.59 -3.93 15.65
C ASN A 288 -5.63 -3.25 16.65
N TRP A 289 -5.65 -3.64 17.93
CA TRP A 289 -4.68 -3.13 18.90
C TRP A 289 -3.22 -3.41 18.49
N CYS A 290 -2.94 -4.53 17.85
CA CYS A 290 -1.59 -4.77 17.28
C CYS A 290 -1.22 -3.72 16.23
N GLY A 291 -2.18 -3.27 15.42
CA GLY A 291 -1.96 -2.22 14.41
C GLY A 291 -1.68 -0.84 14.98
N THR A 292 -2.29 -0.49 16.13
CA THR A 292 -2.10 0.83 16.76
C THR A 292 -0.71 1.06 17.34
N VAL A 293 0.10 0.01 17.46
CA VAL A 293 1.44 0.10 18.05
C VAL A 293 2.42 0.89 17.18
N LEU A 294 2.16 0.95 15.88
CA LEU A 294 3.07 1.55 14.91
C LEU A 294 2.84 3.06 14.77
N SER A 295 3.93 3.82 14.69
CA SER A 295 3.90 5.28 14.55
C SER A 295 3.59 5.78 13.15
N THR A 296 3.62 4.90 12.14
CA THR A 296 3.48 5.27 10.74
C THR A 296 2.56 4.32 10.00
N ARG A 297 2.03 4.77 8.89
CA ARG A 297 1.17 4.22 7.85
C ARG A 297 1.18 2.72 7.54
N ARG A 298 1.99 1.92 8.22
CA ARG A 298 2.26 0.53 7.82
C ARG A 298 1.39 -0.49 8.51
N SER A 299 0.42 0.00 9.27
CA SER A 299 -0.53 -0.82 10.01
C SER A 299 -1.85 -1.08 9.30
N ALA A 300 -1.96 -0.77 8.01
CA ALA A 300 -3.18 -1.02 7.25
C ALA A 300 -3.67 -2.46 7.44
N GLN A 301 -4.94 -2.61 7.76
CA GLN A 301 -5.56 -3.91 8.02
C GLN A 301 -6.90 -4.03 7.28
N ILE A 302 -7.32 -5.27 7.00
CA ILE A 302 -8.68 -5.61 6.60
C ILE A 302 -9.17 -6.78 7.44
N ALA A 303 -10.36 -6.66 7.98
CA ALA A 303 -11.04 -7.72 8.71
C ALA A 303 -12.17 -8.31 7.87
N LEU A 304 -12.30 -9.63 7.91
CA LEU A 304 -13.35 -10.35 7.20
C LEU A 304 -14.30 -11.03 8.19
N CYS A 305 -15.58 -11.07 7.80
CA CYS A 305 -16.63 -11.81 8.50
C CYS A 305 -17.57 -12.46 7.48
N ASN A 306 -18.01 -13.70 7.71
CA ASN A 306 -19.04 -14.29 6.84
C ASN A 306 -20.34 -13.55 7.02
N TYR A 307 -21.00 -13.25 5.90
CA TYR A 307 -22.43 -12.95 5.93
C TYR A 307 -23.20 -14.18 6.43
N GLY A 308 -24.12 -13.99 7.36
CA GLY A 308 -24.82 -15.09 8.02
C GLY A 308 -24.15 -15.65 9.28
N ASP A 309 -22.91 -15.25 9.60
CA ASP A 309 -22.32 -15.49 10.93
C ASP A 309 -23.19 -14.81 12.00
N PRO A 310 -23.42 -15.40 13.17
CA PRO A 310 -24.20 -14.76 14.23
C PRO A 310 -23.77 -13.33 14.59
N ASN A 311 -22.51 -12.98 14.35
CA ASN A 311 -21.95 -11.67 14.68
C ASN A 311 -21.93 -10.68 13.49
N TRP A 312 -22.42 -11.05 12.29
CA TRP A 312 -22.22 -10.23 11.11
C TRP A 312 -22.83 -8.82 11.19
N ARG A 313 -24.01 -8.69 11.85
CA ARG A 313 -24.66 -7.38 12.01
C ARG A 313 -23.89 -6.48 12.99
N GLU A 314 -23.37 -7.05 14.09
CA GLU A 314 -22.50 -6.31 15.00
C GLU A 314 -21.23 -5.88 14.28
N PHE A 315 -20.61 -6.78 13.52
CA PHE A 315 -19.41 -6.51 12.72
C PHE A 315 -19.64 -5.40 11.68
N ALA A 316 -20.76 -5.44 10.95
CA ALA A 316 -21.13 -4.42 9.97
C ALA A 316 -21.31 -3.02 10.61
N ALA A 317 -21.60 -2.97 11.90
CA ALA A 317 -21.77 -1.73 12.66
C ALA A 317 -20.51 -1.32 13.47
N PHE A 318 -19.38 -2.02 13.37
CA PHE A 318 -18.18 -1.75 14.19
C PHE A 318 -17.61 -0.35 14.03
N LYS A 319 -17.85 0.30 12.91
CA LYS A 319 -17.42 1.69 12.64
C LYS A 319 -18.40 2.75 13.16
N LYS A 320 -19.57 2.36 13.62
CA LYS A 320 -20.54 3.32 14.20
C LYS A 320 -20.01 3.86 15.53
N ASN A 321 -19.67 5.15 15.55
CA ASN A 321 -19.18 5.85 16.75
C ASN A 321 -17.97 5.17 17.42
N TYR A 322 -17.10 4.50 16.65
CA TYR A 322 -15.95 3.75 17.18
C TYR A 322 -15.00 4.61 18.02
N TRP A 323 -14.91 5.90 17.73
CA TRP A 323 -14.09 6.86 18.48
C TRP A 323 -14.54 7.00 19.95
N ILE A 324 -15.78 6.59 20.26
CA ILE A 324 -16.31 6.53 21.63
C ILE A 324 -16.05 5.12 22.20
N GLY A 325 -14.86 4.91 22.78
CA GLY A 325 -14.55 3.69 23.55
C GLY A 325 -13.93 2.52 22.77
N GLN A 326 -13.85 2.58 21.43
CA GLN A 326 -13.22 1.54 20.59
C GLN A 326 -12.32 2.15 19.49
N PRO A 327 -11.39 3.07 19.83
CA PRO A 327 -10.63 3.82 18.82
C PRO A 327 -9.76 2.92 17.94
N GLN A 328 -9.33 1.76 18.43
CA GLN A 328 -8.55 0.78 17.65
C GLN A 328 -9.26 0.27 16.39
N ARG A 329 -10.60 0.33 16.35
CA ARG A 329 -11.39 -0.11 15.20
C ARG A 329 -11.20 0.77 13.95
N GLU A 330 -10.52 1.89 14.07
CA GLU A 330 -10.05 2.68 12.94
C GLU A 330 -9.06 1.90 12.07
N GLN A 331 -8.29 0.99 12.65
CA GLN A 331 -7.16 0.32 12.01
C GLN A 331 -7.53 -0.60 10.84
N SER A 332 -8.70 -1.25 10.87
CA SER A 332 -9.09 -2.19 9.81
C SER A 332 -10.26 -1.68 8.99
N ASN A 333 -10.19 -1.88 7.67
CA ASN A 333 -11.36 -1.92 6.82
C ASN A 333 -12.14 -3.20 7.13
N ASN A 334 -13.46 -3.15 7.14
CA ASN A 334 -14.29 -4.29 7.45
C ASN A 334 -15.08 -4.71 6.21
N SER A 335 -15.09 -6.02 5.90
CA SER A 335 -15.80 -6.54 4.73
C SER A 335 -16.57 -7.82 5.05
N LEU A 336 -17.79 -7.94 4.51
CA LEU A 336 -18.61 -9.14 4.58
C LEU A 336 -18.29 -10.07 3.41
N VAL A 337 -18.13 -11.36 3.70
CA VAL A 337 -17.89 -12.40 2.70
C VAL A 337 -19.17 -13.20 2.47
N PHE A 338 -19.59 -13.25 1.22
CA PHE A 338 -20.77 -13.98 0.77
C PHE A 338 -20.35 -15.22 -0.01
N TRP A 339 -20.89 -16.37 0.38
CA TRP A 339 -20.64 -17.64 -0.32
C TRP A 339 -21.80 -18.02 -1.24
N GLU A 340 -22.95 -17.39 -1.05
CA GLU A 340 -24.15 -17.54 -1.85
C GLU A 340 -24.65 -16.16 -2.28
N ARG A 341 -25.35 -16.08 -3.41
CA ARG A 341 -25.90 -14.83 -3.92
C ARG A 341 -26.90 -14.24 -2.92
N PRO A 342 -26.66 -13.07 -2.36
CA PRO A 342 -27.62 -12.42 -1.47
C PRO A 342 -28.83 -11.92 -2.27
N THR A 343 -29.99 -11.93 -1.62
CA THR A 343 -31.22 -11.34 -2.19
C THR A 343 -31.13 -9.81 -2.21
N PRO A 344 -31.93 -9.13 -3.05
CA PRO A 344 -32.00 -7.66 -3.03
C PRO A 344 -32.35 -7.09 -1.63
N ASP A 345 -33.27 -7.73 -0.89
CA ASP A 345 -33.65 -7.30 0.46
C ASP A 345 -32.47 -7.41 1.43
N GLN A 346 -31.68 -8.49 1.35
CA GLN A 346 -30.47 -8.68 2.16
C GLN A 346 -29.41 -7.62 1.87
N LEU A 347 -29.19 -7.31 0.60
CA LEU A 347 -28.28 -6.23 0.20
C LEU A 347 -28.76 -4.88 0.70
N THR A 348 -30.06 -4.61 0.60
CA THR A 348 -30.69 -3.36 1.11
C THR A 348 -30.47 -3.22 2.61
N GLU A 349 -30.72 -4.28 3.41
CA GLU A 349 -30.44 -4.29 4.86
C GLU A 349 -28.98 -3.89 5.16
N ILE A 350 -28.02 -4.41 4.38
CA ILE A 350 -26.60 -4.08 4.59
C ILE A 350 -26.32 -2.62 4.29
N PHE A 351 -26.88 -2.06 3.21
CA PHE A 351 -26.74 -0.62 2.90
C PHE A 351 -27.39 0.27 3.96
N GLU A 352 -28.51 -0.15 4.55
CA GLU A 352 -29.13 0.58 5.68
C GLU A 352 -28.20 0.60 6.91
N LEU A 353 -27.59 -0.53 7.25
CA LEU A 353 -26.59 -0.61 8.33
C LEU A 353 -25.34 0.24 8.01
N MET A 354 -24.87 0.18 6.77
CA MET A 354 -23.75 0.97 6.28
C MET A 354 -24.02 2.47 6.42
N LEU A 355 -25.15 2.95 5.95
CA LEU A 355 -25.55 4.36 6.04
C LEU A 355 -25.69 4.82 7.48
N ALA A 356 -26.25 3.97 8.36
CA ALA A 356 -26.35 4.26 9.79
C ALA A 356 -25.00 4.30 10.52
N ALA A 357 -23.96 3.70 9.92
CA ALA A 357 -22.59 3.65 10.45
C ALA A 357 -21.63 4.68 9.81
N GLY A 358 -22.08 5.49 8.84
CA GLY A 358 -21.26 6.50 8.18
C GLY A 358 -21.10 6.33 6.66
N GLY A 359 -21.69 5.28 6.08
CA GLY A 359 -21.86 5.14 4.62
C GLY A 359 -20.70 4.50 3.86
N SER A 360 -19.66 3.97 4.53
CA SER A 360 -18.48 3.42 3.83
C SER A 360 -18.21 1.93 4.10
N GLU A 361 -18.63 1.38 5.22
CA GLU A 361 -18.38 -0.02 5.59
C GLU A 361 -19.66 -0.72 6.06
N PRO A 362 -19.78 -2.03 5.85
CA PRO A 362 -18.76 -2.98 5.35
C PRO A 362 -18.60 -2.99 3.83
N GLY A 363 -17.41 -3.40 3.35
CA GLY A 363 -17.21 -3.77 1.95
C GLY A 363 -17.88 -5.12 1.63
N PHE A 364 -18.03 -5.43 0.33
CA PHE A 364 -18.68 -6.64 -0.16
C PHE A 364 -17.65 -7.54 -0.82
N VAL A 365 -17.56 -8.81 -0.39
CA VAL A 365 -16.65 -9.82 -0.96
C VAL A 365 -17.46 -11.03 -1.39
N ASN A 366 -17.48 -11.32 -2.67
CA ASN A 366 -18.05 -12.56 -3.22
C ASN A 366 -17.02 -13.68 -3.09
N GLY A 367 -17.12 -14.45 -1.99
CA GLY A 367 -16.21 -15.57 -1.71
C GLY A 367 -16.33 -16.71 -2.71
N ALA A 368 -17.50 -16.91 -3.32
CA ALA A 368 -17.71 -17.92 -4.37
C ALA A 368 -16.92 -17.58 -5.64
N ALA A 369 -17.03 -16.34 -6.13
CA ALA A 369 -16.28 -15.86 -7.29
C ALA A 369 -14.77 -15.79 -7.00
N ALA A 370 -14.38 -15.37 -5.78
CA ALA A 370 -12.99 -15.37 -5.35
C ALA A 370 -12.39 -16.79 -5.39
N ARG A 371 -13.10 -17.78 -4.87
CA ARG A 371 -12.65 -19.18 -4.86
C ARG A 371 -12.65 -19.82 -6.24
N ALA A 372 -13.54 -19.42 -7.14
CA ALA A 372 -13.52 -19.84 -8.53
C ALA A 372 -12.26 -19.35 -9.26
N ARG A 373 -11.77 -18.12 -8.96
CA ARG A 373 -10.54 -17.54 -9.52
C ARG A 373 -9.28 -18.04 -8.83
N ALA A 374 -9.37 -18.33 -7.53
CA ALA A 374 -8.27 -18.73 -6.66
C ALA A 374 -8.75 -19.83 -5.72
N PRO A 375 -8.61 -21.12 -6.07
CA PRO A 375 -9.09 -22.25 -5.23
C PRO A 375 -8.52 -22.24 -3.80
N TRP A 376 -7.38 -21.61 -3.58
CA TRP A 376 -6.73 -21.42 -2.28
C TRP A 376 -7.31 -20.27 -1.46
N PHE A 377 -8.26 -19.50 -1.99
CA PHE A 377 -8.75 -18.28 -1.36
C PHE A 377 -9.22 -18.51 0.08
N ALA A 378 -8.61 -17.78 0.99
CA ALA A 378 -8.98 -17.68 2.39
C ALA A 378 -9.30 -16.22 2.78
N GLY A 379 -8.74 -15.23 2.06
CA GLY A 379 -9.02 -13.83 2.32
C GLY A 379 -8.29 -12.85 1.39
N LEU A 380 -8.29 -11.59 1.77
CA LEU A 380 -7.78 -10.47 0.98
C LEU A 380 -6.67 -9.73 1.73
N ASN A 381 -5.79 -9.08 0.97
CA ASN A 381 -4.92 -8.04 1.51
C ASN A 381 -5.73 -6.76 1.83
N PRO A 382 -5.21 -5.81 2.64
CA PRO A 382 -5.94 -4.61 3.06
C PRO A 382 -6.60 -3.79 1.96
N CYS A 383 -6.01 -3.73 0.77
CA CYS A 383 -6.58 -3.04 -0.39
C CYS A 383 -7.55 -3.89 -1.21
N GLY A 384 -7.66 -5.19 -0.93
CA GLY A 384 -8.64 -6.09 -1.52
C GLY A 384 -8.34 -6.59 -2.93
N GLU A 385 -7.16 -6.31 -3.51
CA GLU A 385 -6.84 -6.67 -4.90
C GLU A 385 -6.26 -8.07 -5.06
N ILE A 386 -5.70 -8.69 -4.02
CA ILE A 386 -5.06 -10.02 -4.11
C ILE A 386 -5.86 -11.07 -3.35
N LEU A 387 -6.11 -12.21 -4.03
CA LEU A 387 -6.81 -13.38 -3.50
C LEU A 387 -5.82 -14.28 -2.77
N LEU A 388 -5.74 -14.16 -1.45
CA LEU A 388 -4.73 -14.79 -0.62
C LEU A 388 -5.20 -16.11 0.00
N ALA A 389 -4.26 -17.05 0.12
CA ALA A 389 -4.39 -18.18 1.02
C ALA A 389 -4.23 -17.73 2.48
N ASP A 390 -4.65 -18.57 3.44
CA ASP A 390 -4.21 -18.41 4.82
C ASP A 390 -2.68 -18.51 4.87
N LYS A 391 -2.03 -17.47 5.41
CA LYS A 391 -0.58 -17.25 5.39
C LYS A 391 -0.03 -17.07 3.97
N GLY A 392 -0.67 -16.16 3.23
CA GLY A 392 -0.26 -15.75 1.88
C GLY A 392 0.19 -14.29 1.82
N PHE A 393 1.03 -13.98 0.83
CA PHE A 393 1.58 -12.65 0.60
C PHE A 393 1.10 -12.03 -0.70
N CYS A 394 0.94 -10.71 -0.67
CA CYS A 394 0.72 -9.87 -1.84
C CYS A 394 2.06 -9.33 -2.36
N ASN A 395 2.24 -9.40 -3.67
CA ASN A 395 3.43 -8.93 -4.38
C ASN A 395 3.01 -8.17 -5.63
N LEU A 396 3.44 -6.93 -5.78
CA LEU A 396 2.83 -5.95 -6.68
C LEU A 396 3.85 -5.20 -7.51
N VAL A 397 3.44 -4.87 -8.75
CA VAL A 397 4.10 -3.91 -9.65
C VAL A 397 3.02 -3.13 -10.40
N THR A 398 3.39 -2.07 -11.11
CA THR A 398 2.44 -1.17 -11.77
C THR A 398 3.00 -0.65 -13.09
N THR A 399 2.13 -0.50 -14.10
CA THR A 399 2.42 0.21 -15.34
C THR A 399 1.43 1.37 -15.53
N ASN A 400 1.95 2.57 -15.82
CA ASN A 400 1.15 3.74 -16.15
C ASN A 400 0.76 3.69 -17.63
N VAL A 401 -0.46 3.26 -17.94
CA VAL A 401 -0.92 3.16 -19.34
C VAL A 401 -1.02 4.52 -20.02
N GLY A 402 -1.24 5.59 -19.26
CA GLY A 402 -1.26 6.96 -19.78
C GLY A 402 0.08 7.47 -20.32
N ALA A 403 1.19 6.85 -19.91
CA ALA A 403 2.52 7.20 -20.40
C ALA A 403 2.87 6.58 -21.76
N PHE A 404 1.97 5.80 -22.37
CA PHE A 404 2.18 5.05 -23.62
C PHE A 404 1.10 5.33 -24.67
N ILE A 405 0.52 6.54 -24.67
CA ILE A 405 -0.54 6.89 -25.63
C ILE A 405 -0.04 6.72 -27.06
N GLU A 406 1.18 7.19 -27.36
CA GLU A 406 1.79 7.13 -28.69
C GLU A 406 2.66 5.87 -28.92
N ASP A 407 2.75 4.97 -27.91
CA ASP A 407 3.66 3.81 -27.95
C ASP A 407 3.00 2.52 -27.44
N PRO A 408 2.04 1.95 -28.18
CA PRO A 408 1.39 0.70 -27.77
C PRO A 408 2.36 -0.50 -27.66
N ALA A 409 3.39 -0.55 -28.49
CA ALA A 409 4.38 -1.63 -28.44
C ALA A 409 5.26 -1.53 -27.18
N GLY A 410 5.66 -0.31 -26.81
CA GLY A 410 6.36 -0.05 -25.57
C GLY A 410 5.52 -0.39 -24.33
N LEU A 411 4.20 -0.16 -24.37
CA LEU A 411 3.29 -0.58 -23.30
C LEU A 411 3.34 -2.10 -23.09
N LEU A 412 3.21 -2.88 -24.15
CA LEU A 412 3.24 -4.35 -24.08
C LEU A 412 4.59 -4.84 -23.54
N ARG A 413 5.69 -4.26 -24.06
CA ARG A 413 7.05 -4.59 -23.57
C ARG A 413 7.23 -4.24 -22.10
N ALA A 414 6.78 -3.06 -21.67
CA ALA A 414 6.83 -2.64 -20.26
C ALA A 414 6.09 -3.61 -19.35
N VAL A 415 4.86 -3.99 -19.72
CA VAL A 415 4.05 -4.94 -18.92
C VAL A 415 4.70 -6.33 -18.86
N TYR A 416 5.29 -6.79 -19.96
CA TYR A 416 6.07 -8.04 -19.99
C TYR A 416 7.24 -7.99 -18.99
N LEU A 417 8.05 -6.92 -19.01
CA LEU A 417 9.17 -6.73 -18.09
C LEU A 417 8.70 -6.64 -16.63
N MET A 418 7.57 -5.96 -16.40
CA MET A 418 6.98 -5.88 -15.06
C MET A 418 6.52 -7.25 -14.55
N GLY A 419 5.98 -8.11 -15.42
CA GLY A 419 5.68 -9.50 -15.08
C GLY A 419 6.92 -10.27 -14.62
N ARG A 420 8.04 -10.12 -15.34
CA ARG A 420 9.33 -10.73 -14.99
C ARG A 420 9.86 -10.20 -13.66
N ALA A 421 9.87 -8.87 -13.48
CA ALA A 421 10.33 -8.23 -12.25
C ALA A 421 9.48 -8.65 -11.04
N ASN A 422 8.17 -8.74 -11.22
CA ASN A 422 7.25 -9.16 -10.16
C ASN A 422 7.48 -10.61 -9.74
N TYR A 423 7.72 -11.50 -10.70
CA TYR A 423 8.05 -12.89 -10.37
C TYR A 423 9.35 -12.98 -9.56
N ARG A 424 10.40 -12.24 -9.94
CA ARG A 424 11.67 -12.19 -9.17
C ARG A 424 11.45 -11.79 -7.71
N GLN A 425 10.52 -10.89 -7.45
CA GLN A 425 10.16 -10.47 -6.07
C GLN A 425 9.54 -11.61 -5.22
N THR A 426 9.09 -12.71 -5.82
CA THR A 426 8.63 -13.89 -5.08
C THR A 426 9.78 -14.81 -4.64
N CYS A 427 10.99 -14.62 -5.19
CA CYS A 427 12.16 -15.47 -4.94
C CYS A 427 12.85 -15.08 -3.62
N VAL A 428 12.16 -15.24 -2.50
CA VAL A 428 12.58 -14.84 -1.14
C VAL A 428 12.55 -16.03 -0.18
N ASP A 429 13.41 -15.99 0.84
CA ASP A 429 13.38 -16.93 1.96
C ASP A 429 12.69 -16.28 3.17
N LEU A 430 11.57 -16.85 3.58
CA LEU A 430 10.73 -16.33 4.66
C LEU A 430 10.94 -17.08 5.99
N ARG A 431 11.91 -17.97 6.06
CA ARG A 431 12.27 -18.74 7.26
C ARG A 431 13.15 -17.91 8.19
N ASP A 432 12.58 -16.89 8.79
CA ASP A 432 13.26 -15.88 9.61
C ASP A 432 13.29 -16.21 11.12
N GLY A 433 12.76 -17.39 11.51
CA GLY A 433 12.71 -17.85 12.90
C GLY A 433 11.60 -17.20 13.75
N VAL A 434 10.72 -16.40 13.16
CA VAL A 434 9.53 -15.80 13.80
C VAL A 434 8.26 -16.31 13.14
N LEU A 435 8.17 -16.17 11.81
CA LEU A 435 7.01 -16.64 11.04
C LEU A 435 6.88 -18.16 11.07
N GLN A 436 5.64 -18.62 11.08
CA GLN A 436 5.33 -20.04 10.89
C GLN A 436 5.78 -20.49 9.48
N GLU A 437 6.32 -21.71 9.37
CA GLU A 437 6.86 -22.29 8.12
C GLU A 437 5.87 -22.24 6.96
N LYS A 438 4.58 -22.31 7.22
CA LYS A 438 3.52 -22.27 6.22
C LYS A 438 3.55 -21.01 5.34
N TRP A 439 4.03 -19.88 5.85
CA TRP A 439 4.22 -18.66 5.06
C TRP A 439 5.19 -18.86 3.91
N HIS A 440 6.32 -19.50 4.18
CA HIS A 440 7.34 -19.81 3.17
C HIS A 440 6.81 -20.83 2.15
N GLN A 441 6.22 -21.93 2.64
CA GLN A 441 5.67 -22.98 1.80
C GLN A 441 4.58 -22.45 0.84
N ASN A 442 3.69 -21.58 1.34
CA ASN A 442 2.67 -20.96 0.50
C ASN A 442 3.26 -20.03 -0.54
N ASN A 443 4.28 -19.22 -0.20
CA ASN A 443 4.96 -18.37 -1.16
C ASN A 443 5.61 -19.19 -2.28
N GLU A 444 6.29 -20.28 -1.95
CA GLU A 444 6.89 -21.18 -2.94
C GLU A 444 5.85 -21.86 -3.83
N PHE A 445 4.74 -22.30 -3.26
CA PHE A 445 3.68 -22.98 -4.00
C PHE A 445 2.89 -22.02 -4.91
N LEU A 446 2.55 -20.82 -4.41
CA LEU A 446 1.67 -19.90 -5.10
C LEU A 446 2.43 -18.97 -6.05
N ARG A 447 3.63 -18.51 -5.68
CA ARG A 447 4.42 -17.53 -6.46
C ARG A 447 3.54 -16.37 -6.95
N LEU A 448 2.60 -15.90 -6.09
CA LEU A 448 1.60 -14.91 -6.50
C LEU A 448 2.25 -13.63 -6.98
N CYS A 449 1.84 -13.21 -8.16
CA CYS A 449 2.16 -11.93 -8.75
C CYS A 449 0.96 -11.00 -8.71
N GLY A 450 1.20 -9.71 -8.92
CA GLY A 450 0.19 -8.67 -8.97
C GLY A 450 0.62 -7.56 -9.92
N VAL A 451 0.57 -7.85 -11.23
CA VAL A 451 0.83 -6.86 -12.28
C VAL A 451 -0.41 -5.99 -12.44
N SER A 452 -0.29 -4.71 -12.10
CA SER A 452 -1.37 -3.73 -12.09
C SER A 452 -1.18 -2.66 -13.14
N LEU A 453 -2.28 -1.97 -13.48
CA LEU A 453 -2.29 -0.80 -14.36
C LEU A 453 -2.79 0.42 -13.60
N THR A 454 -2.21 1.58 -13.87
CA THR A 454 -2.67 2.89 -13.40
C THR A 454 -2.80 3.85 -14.56
N GLY A 455 -3.41 5.03 -14.36
CA GLY A 455 -3.64 5.98 -15.45
C GLY A 455 -4.76 5.55 -16.41
N GLN A 456 -5.64 4.64 -16.00
CA GLN A 456 -6.63 4.05 -16.89
C GLN A 456 -7.66 5.08 -17.38
N ALA A 457 -8.06 6.05 -16.55
CA ALA A 457 -8.95 7.13 -16.97
C ALA A 457 -8.31 8.07 -18.03
N MET A 458 -6.98 8.05 -18.15
CA MET A 458 -6.25 8.78 -19.20
C MET A 458 -6.28 8.08 -20.56
N ARG A 459 -6.83 6.86 -20.64
CA ARG A 459 -6.88 5.99 -21.82
C ARG A 459 -8.29 5.47 -22.09
N PRO A 460 -9.25 6.37 -22.36
CA PRO A 460 -10.62 5.97 -22.70
C PRO A 460 -10.71 5.21 -24.04
N ASP A 461 -9.63 5.26 -24.85
CA ASP A 461 -9.47 4.54 -26.11
C ASP A 461 -9.22 3.03 -25.96
N LEU A 462 -8.76 2.56 -24.79
CA LEU A 462 -8.46 1.14 -24.58
C LEU A 462 -9.75 0.29 -24.59
N THR A 463 -9.78 -0.65 -25.52
CA THR A 463 -10.89 -1.59 -25.67
C THR A 463 -10.73 -2.83 -24.78
N PRO A 464 -11.78 -3.63 -24.56
CA PRO A 464 -11.65 -4.94 -23.91
C PRO A 464 -10.64 -5.88 -24.58
N TYR A 465 -10.42 -5.75 -25.90
CA TYR A 465 -9.39 -6.51 -26.60
C TYR A 465 -7.97 -6.08 -26.18
N ASP A 466 -7.73 -4.77 -26.06
CA ASP A 466 -6.45 -4.25 -25.65
C ASP A 466 -6.12 -4.69 -24.21
N TYR A 467 -7.08 -4.61 -23.30
CA TYR A 467 -6.90 -5.11 -21.93
C TYR A 467 -6.54 -6.60 -21.89
N ARG A 468 -7.14 -7.43 -22.72
CA ARG A 468 -6.77 -8.87 -22.83
C ARG A 468 -5.35 -9.05 -23.38
N THR A 469 -4.96 -8.24 -24.36
CA THR A 469 -3.61 -8.27 -24.92
C THR A 469 -2.57 -7.88 -23.87
N ILE A 470 -2.77 -6.78 -23.17
CA ILE A 470 -1.93 -6.31 -22.07
C ILE A 470 -1.85 -7.38 -20.96
N LYS A 471 -2.97 -8.00 -20.59
CA LYS A 471 -3.02 -9.12 -19.64
C LYS A 471 -2.10 -10.26 -20.05
N ASN A 472 -2.19 -10.69 -21.30
CA ASN A 472 -1.42 -11.81 -21.81
C ASN A 472 0.08 -11.53 -21.77
N GLU A 473 0.51 -10.29 -22.04
CA GLU A 473 1.92 -9.90 -21.94
C GLU A 473 2.44 -9.95 -20.50
N GLY A 474 1.66 -9.48 -19.53
CA GLY A 474 2.03 -9.60 -18.11
C GLY A 474 2.19 -11.06 -17.66
N ILE A 475 1.26 -11.92 -18.08
CA ILE A 475 1.31 -13.36 -17.82
C ILE A 475 2.53 -13.99 -18.50
N ALA A 476 2.77 -13.67 -19.79
CA ALA A 476 3.91 -14.17 -20.53
C ALA A 476 5.24 -13.79 -19.86
N GLY A 477 5.37 -12.54 -19.39
CA GLY A 477 6.55 -12.08 -18.67
C GLY A 477 6.81 -12.90 -17.40
N ALA A 478 5.81 -13.05 -16.53
CA ALA A 478 5.94 -13.83 -15.29
C ALA A 478 6.23 -15.32 -15.56
N TYR A 479 5.57 -15.91 -16.57
CA TYR A 479 5.80 -17.30 -16.94
C TYR A 479 7.20 -17.52 -17.56
N SER A 480 7.68 -16.59 -18.39
CA SER A 480 9.02 -16.68 -18.95
C SER A 480 10.10 -16.65 -17.86
N MET A 481 9.90 -15.80 -16.84
CA MET A 481 10.83 -15.74 -15.70
C MET A 481 10.81 -17.03 -14.87
N ALA A 482 9.64 -17.60 -14.64
CA ALA A 482 9.50 -18.88 -13.94
C ALA A 482 10.24 -20.03 -14.69
N VAL A 483 10.09 -20.07 -16.02
CA VAL A 483 10.78 -21.06 -16.88
C VAL A 483 12.30 -20.85 -16.84
N GLU A 484 12.75 -19.60 -16.93
CA GLU A 484 14.18 -19.26 -16.89
C GLU A 484 14.84 -19.67 -15.58
N LEU A 485 14.13 -19.55 -14.47
CA LEU A 485 14.61 -19.92 -13.14
C LEU A 485 14.38 -21.39 -12.77
N ASP A 486 13.78 -22.18 -13.67
CA ASP A 486 13.34 -23.57 -13.39
C ASP A 486 12.48 -23.67 -12.12
N MET A 487 11.54 -22.73 -11.96
CA MET A 487 10.65 -22.60 -10.79
C MET A 487 9.17 -22.74 -11.19
N PRO A 488 8.27 -23.05 -10.23
CA PRO A 488 6.83 -23.13 -10.49
C PRO A 488 6.28 -21.82 -11.08
N ARG A 489 5.38 -21.96 -12.07
CA ARG A 489 4.64 -20.80 -12.59
C ARG A 489 3.77 -20.17 -11.51
N PRO A 490 3.62 -18.85 -11.50
CA PRO A 490 2.71 -18.17 -10.58
C PRO A 490 1.28 -18.65 -10.81
N LYS A 491 0.52 -18.78 -9.73
CA LYS A 491 -0.88 -19.23 -9.81
C LYS A 491 -1.79 -18.17 -10.41
N ASN A 492 -1.54 -16.90 -10.10
CA ASN A 492 -2.18 -15.72 -10.72
C ASN A 492 -1.13 -14.63 -10.93
N VAL A 493 -1.34 -13.77 -11.93
CA VAL A 493 -0.39 -12.72 -12.32
C VAL A 493 -1.02 -11.33 -12.28
N THR A 494 -2.20 -11.13 -12.85
CA THR A 494 -2.77 -9.79 -13.03
C THR A 494 -3.75 -9.42 -11.93
N THR A 495 -3.71 -8.14 -11.55
CA THR A 495 -4.59 -7.55 -10.54
C THR A 495 -4.81 -6.07 -10.81
N GLY A 496 -5.69 -5.42 -10.05
CA GLY A 496 -5.88 -3.98 -10.12
C GLY A 496 -5.68 -3.33 -8.76
N LYS A 497 -4.57 -2.60 -8.59
CA LYS A 497 -4.28 -1.81 -7.38
C LYS A 497 -5.08 -0.52 -7.35
N PRO A 498 -5.38 0.06 -6.18
CA PRO A 498 -6.00 1.38 -6.08
C PRO A 498 -5.03 2.51 -6.48
N GLU A 499 -3.71 2.31 -6.32
CA GLU A 499 -2.61 3.22 -6.73
C GLU A 499 -2.65 4.62 -6.12
N GLY A 500 -3.22 4.79 -4.94
CA GLY A 500 -3.44 6.10 -4.33
C GLY A 500 -2.21 7.00 -4.16
N THR A 501 -1.02 6.45 -3.92
CA THR A 501 0.21 7.23 -3.73
C THR A 501 1.12 7.20 -4.95
N PHE A 502 1.35 6.01 -5.54
CA PHE A 502 2.37 5.88 -6.58
C PHE A 502 1.92 6.48 -7.92
N SER A 503 0.64 6.48 -8.23
CA SER A 503 0.09 7.20 -9.39
C SER A 503 0.47 8.67 -9.39
N LYS A 504 0.49 9.31 -8.20
CA LYS A 504 0.89 10.73 -8.04
C LYS A 504 2.37 10.96 -8.37
N CYS A 505 3.23 9.96 -8.09
CA CYS A 505 4.64 10.02 -8.50
C CYS A 505 4.82 9.85 -10.01
N MET A 506 3.85 9.25 -10.69
CA MET A 506 3.81 9.03 -12.14
C MET A 506 3.02 10.12 -12.89
N ASP A 507 2.47 11.11 -12.20
CA ASP A 507 1.48 12.05 -12.73
C ASP A 507 0.33 11.36 -13.50
N ALA A 508 -0.14 10.24 -12.94
CA ALA A 508 -1.20 9.40 -13.48
C ALA A 508 -2.47 9.47 -12.60
N THR A 509 -3.61 9.13 -13.19
CA THR A 509 -4.86 8.91 -12.46
C THR A 509 -4.78 7.63 -11.62
N GLU A 510 -5.53 7.57 -10.52
CA GLU A 510 -5.44 6.52 -9.52
C GLU A 510 -6.13 5.23 -10.01
N GLY A 511 -5.34 4.21 -10.38
CA GLY A 511 -5.84 2.90 -10.83
C GLY A 511 -6.93 3.04 -11.89
N ALA A 512 -8.13 2.53 -11.58
CA ALA A 512 -9.31 2.58 -12.43
C ALA A 512 -10.27 3.75 -12.12
N HIS A 513 -9.89 4.65 -11.19
CA HIS A 513 -10.77 5.74 -10.77
C HIS A 513 -10.66 6.95 -11.69
N THR A 514 -11.79 7.57 -11.97
CA THR A 514 -11.85 8.89 -12.61
C THR A 514 -11.62 9.97 -11.54
N PRO A 515 -10.73 10.95 -11.77
CA PRO A 515 -10.54 12.06 -10.85
C PRO A 515 -11.81 12.87 -10.60
N LEU A 516 -11.84 13.64 -9.51
CA LEU A 516 -12.99 14.46 -9.13
C LEU A 516 -13.32 15.56 -10.15
N ALA A 517 -12.30 16.16 -10.73
CA ALA A 517 -12.44 17.21 -11.75
C ALA A 517 -11.16 17.28 -12.61
N ARG A 518 -11.24 17.96 -13.77
CA ARG A 518 -10.10 18.18 -14.66
C ARG A 518 -9.03 19.02 -13.99
N TYR A 519 -9.42 20.13 -13.39
CA TYR A 519 -8.53 21.07 -12.71
C TYR A 519 -8.85 21.07 -11.22
N ILE A 520 -7.85 20.73 -10.41
CA ILE A 520 -8.00 20.67 -8.95
C ILE A 520 -6.79 21.31 -8.26
N ILE A 521 -7.06 21.88 -7.08
CA ILE A 521 -6.02 22.14 -6.09
C ILE A 521 -6.01 20.95 -5.14
N ASN A 522 -4.90 20.20 -5.14
CA ASN A 522 -4.66 19.13 -4.18
C ASN A 522 -4.03 19.73 -2.92
N ASN A 523 -4.78 19.81 -1.86
CA ASN A 523 -4.37 20.40 -0.59
C ASN A 523 -3.66 19.33 0.28
N VAL A 524 -2.36 19.52 0.51
CA VAL A 524 -1.50 18.58 1.22
C VAL A 524 -1.01 19.21 2.53
N ALA A 525 -1.16 18.48 3.63
CA ALA A 525 -0.68 18.92 4.93
C ALA A 525 0.84 18.74 5.08
N PHE A 526 1.48 19.70 5.71
CA PHE A 526 2.90 19.72 6.05
C PHE A 526 3.05 20.15 7.51
N GLY A 527 4.06 19.61 8.21
CA GLY A 527 4.50 20.19 9.48
C GLY A 527 5.05 21.60 9.24
N GLY A 528 4.80 22.52 10.16
CA GLY A 528 5.20 23.91 9.96
C GLY A 528 6.71 24.13 9.92
N HIS A 529 7.50 23.15 10.38
CA HIS A 529 8.97 23.17 10.36
C HIS A 529 9.56 22.38 9.18
N ASP A 530 8.73 21.82 8.28
CA ASP A 530 9.21 21.15 7.08
C ASP A 530 9.92 22.17 6.18
N PRO A 531 11.21 21.96 5.86
CA PRO A 531 11.95 22.88 5.00
C PRO A 531 11.31 23.10 3.63
N LEU A 532 10.55 22.13 3.12
CA LEU A 532 9.80 22.29 1.88
C LEU A 532 8.75 23.40 1.95
N VAL A 533 8.23 23.71 3.14
CA VAL A 533 7.22 24.77 3.32
C VAL A 533 7.79 26.13 2.88
N GLU A 534 8.99 26.48 3.32
CA GLU A 534 9.61 27.75 2.95
C GLU A 534 10.01 27.80 1.47
N ILE A 535 10.48 26.67 0.92
CA ILE A 535 10.80 26.56 -0.51
C ILE A 535 9.54 26.76 -1.34
N LEU A 536 8.44 26.10 -0.99
CA LEU A 536 7.17 26.20 -1.70
C LEU A 536 6.53 27.59 -1.53
N ARG A 537 6.66 28.19 -0.34
CA ARG A 537 6.23 29.57 -0.09
C ARG A 537 7.00 30.58 -0.97
N ALA A 538 8.32 30.43 -1.04
CA ALA A 538 9.17 31.27 -1.91
C ALA A 538 8.87 31.08 -3.40
N ALA A 539 8.37 29.91 -3.78
CA ALA A 539 7.93 29.59 -5.14
C ALA A 539 6.45 29.96 -5.41
N ASN A 540 5.83 30.74 -4.55
CA ASN A 540 4.46 31.26 -4.64
C ASN A 540 3.35 30.20 -4.52
N TYR A 541 3.64 29.00 -4.00
CA TYR A 541 2.58 28.05 -3.69
C TYR A 541 1.69 28.58 -2.56
N ARG A 542 0.38 28.33 -2.66
CA ARG A 542 -0.59 28.69 -1.62
C ARG A 542 -0.29 27.92 -0.35
N VAL A 543 0.07 28.60 0.72
CA VAL A 543 0.34 28.03 2.05
C VAL A 543 -0.66 28.62 3.03
N MET A 544 -1.44 27.76 3.68
CA MET A 544 -2.45 28.12 4.69
C MET A 544 -2.11 27.44 6.02
N GLU A 545 -2.44 28.03 7.16
CA GLU A 545 -2.34 27.36 8.44
C GLU A 545 -3.31 26.17 8.51
N HIS A 546 -2.87 25.07 9.14
CA HIS A 546 -3.72 23.89 9.31
C HIS A 546 -4.81 24.18 10.37
N PRO A 547 -6.11 24.04 10.04
CA PRO A 547 -7.19 24.57 10.88
C PRO A 547 -7.33 23.88 12.26
N THR A 548 -6.87 22.63 12.38
CA THR A 548 -7.04 21.82 13.60
C THR A 548 -5.72 21.38 14.24
N ARG A 549 -4.59 21.63 13.58
CA ARG A 549 -3.24 21.28 14.06
C ARG A 549 -2.36 22.54 14.10
N PRO A 550 -2.29 23.23 15.25
CA PRO A 550 -1.49 24.45 15.38
C PRO A 550 -0.02 24.19 15.04
N GLY A 551 0.56 25.05 14.20
CA GLY A 551 1.94 24.91 13.76
C GLY A 551 2.14 24.12 12.46
N ASP A 552 1.14 23.35 12.01
CA ASP A 552 1.13 22.72 10.68
C ASP A 552 0.55 23.65 9.61
N VAL A 553 0.85 23.38 8.36
CA VAL A 553 0.33 24.11 7.21
C VAL A 553 -0.27 23.19 6.16
N VAL A 554 -1.11 23.75 5.30
CA VAL A 554 -1.69 23.09 4.13
C VAL A 554 -1.20 23.80 2.88
N ILE A 555 -0.66 23.07 1.92
CA ILE A 555 -0.14 23.60 0.67
C ILE A 555 -0.98 23.12 -0.50
N GLY A 556 -1.44 24.08 -1.32
CA GLY A 556 -2.24 23.80 -2.49
C GLY A 556 -1.38 23.51 -3.72
N LEU A 557 -1.40 22.26 -4.21
CA LEU A 557 -0.68 21.82 -5.40
C LEU A 557 -1.66 21.76 -6.58
N PRO A 558 -1.43 22.50 -7.68
CA PRO A 558 -2.29 22.45 -8.85
C PRO A 558 -2.10 21.13 -9.61
N VAL A 559 -3.20 20.56 -10.10
CA VAL A 559 -3.22 19.31 -10.89
C VAL A 559 -4.19 19.49 -12.06
N ALA A 560 -3.79 19.05 -13.25
CA ALA A 560 -4.62 19.01 -14.43
C ALA A 560 -4.62 17.60 -15.06
N TRP A 561 -5.79 17.18 -15.56
CA TRP A 561 -6.02 15.90 -16.21
C TRP A 561 -6.51 16.12 -17.65
N GLU A 562 -5.60 16.57 -18.55
CA GLU A 562 -5.96 17.02 -19.89
C GLU A 562 -6.53 15.90 -20.79
N THR A 563 -6.12 14.66 -20.58
CA THR A 563 -6.55 13.51 -21.40
C THR A 563 -7.77 12.79 -20.86
N VAL A 564 -8.29 13.18 -19.70
CA VAL A 564 -9.46 12.57 -19.06
C VAL A 564 -10.73 13.29 -19.50
N GLU A 565 -11.79 12.52 -19.79
CA GLU A 565 -13.12 13.05 -20.10
C GLU A 565 -13.87 13.43 -18.82
N PHE A 566 -14.59 14.58 -18.88
CA PHE A 566 -15.36 15.12 -17.77
C PHE A 566 -16.66 15.76 -18.27
N ASP A 567 -17.62 15.89 -17.37
CA ASP A 567 -18.86 16.61 -17.59
C ASP A 567 -18.64 18.12 -17.38
N ARG A 568 -19.25 18.95 -18.24
CA ARG A 568 -19.17 20.40 -18.10
C ARG A 568 -20.35 20.95 -17.32
N VAL A 569 -20.06 21.60 -16.17
CA VAL A 569 -21.08 22.30 -15.36
C VAL A 569 -20.61 23.73 -15.07
N GLY A 570 -21.25 24.68 -15.72
CA GLY A 570 -20.82 26.07 -15.66
C GLY A 570 -19.43 26.26 -16.25
N ASP A 571 -18.47 26.69 -15.45
CA ASP A 571 -17.05 26.85 -15.78
C ASP A 571 -16.16 25.72 -15.25
N LEU A 572 -16.75 24.71 -14.62
CA LEU A 572 -16.06 23.52 -14.09
C LEU A 572 -16.19 22.31 -15.02
N ASP A 573 -15.12 21.54 -15.14
CA ASP A 573 -15.10 20.21 -15.74
C ASP A 573 -15.01 19.19 -14.60
N VAL A 574 -16.12 18.49 -14.29
CA VAL A 574 -16.27 17.66 -13.10
C VAL A 574 -16.69 16.23 -13.44
N ASN A 575 -16.43 15.32 -12.53
CA ASN A 575 -16.85 13.92 -12.63
C ASN A 575 -18.25 13.76 -12.02
N LEU A 576 -19.26 13.49 -12.87
CA LEU A 576 -20.63 13.16 -12.47
C LEU A 576 -20.99 11.68 -12.67
N GLU A 577 -19.98 10.83 -12.83
CA GLU A 577 -20.16 9.39 -13.05
C GLU A 577 -21.02 8.74 -11.97
N SER A 578 -22.04 7.99 -12.39
CA SER A 578 -22.89 7.26 -11.45
C SER A 578 -22.15 6.09 -10.78
N ALA A 579 -22.68 5.59 -9.67
CA ALA A 579 -22.16 4.37 -9.03
C ALA A 579 -22.22 3.15 -9.96
N VAL A 580 -23.27 3.06 -10.80
CA VAL A 580 -23.45 1.95 -11.76
C VAL A 580 -22.41 2.04 -12.89
N ASP A 581 -22.06 3.23 -13.38
CA ASP A 581 -21.01 3.39 -14.40
C ASP A 581 -19.65 2.95 -13.86
N GLN A 582 -19.31 3.32 -12.60
CA GLN A 582 -18.10 2.86 -11.92
C GLN A 582 -18.10 1.32 -11.78
N LEU A 583 -19.23 0.72 -11.40
CA LEU A 583 -19.39 -0.73 -11.32
C LEU A 583 -19.27 -1.42 -12.68
N ASN A 584 -19.77 -0.82 -13.76
CA ASN A 584 -19.63 -1.35 -15.12
C ASN A 584 -18.17 -1.30 -15.59
N ARG A 585 -17.44 -0.23 -15.29
CA ARG A 585 -15.99 -0.15 -15.55
C ARG A 585 -15.23 -1.22 -14.77
N TYR A 586 -15.53 -1.38 -13.46
CA TYR A 586 -14.97 -2.46 -12.66
C TYR A 586 -15.22 -3.83 -13.31
N LYS A 587 -16.45 -4.13 -13.70
CA LYS A 587 -16.81 -5.39 -14.36
C LYS A 587 -16.01 -5.58 -15.66
N MET A 588 -15.89 -4.56 -16.49
CA MET A 588 -15.10 -4.62 -17.73
C MET A 588 -13.65 -5.04 -17.44
N LEU A 589 -13.02 -4.47 -16.40
CA LEU A 589 -11.65 -4.83 -15.99
C LEU A 589 -11.57 -6.25 -15.43
N MET A 590 -12.54 -6.66 -14.60
CA MET A 590 -12.62 -8.01 -14.05
C MET A 590 -12.78 -9.08 -15.12
N ASP A 591 -13.52 -8.79 -16.18
CA ASP A 591 -13.77 -9.74 -17.28
C ASP A 591 -12.59 -9.81 -18.27
N ASN A 592 -11.77 -8.75 -18.41
CA ASN A 592 -10.80 -8.65 -19.49
C ASN A 592 -9.33 -8.56 -19.05
N TYR A 593 -9.03 -7.98 -17.89
CA TYR A 593 -7.64 -7.80 -17.43
C TYR A 593 -7.32 -8.62 -16.19
N VAL A 594 -8.16 -8.59 -15.19
CA VAL A 594 -7.84 -9.04 -13.83
C VAL A 594 -8.06 -10.54 -13.64
N GLU A 595 -7.04 -11.27 -13.18
CA GLU A 595 -7.18 -12.64 -12.72
C GLU A 595 -7.66 -12.71 -11.26
N GLN A 596 -7.28 -11.74 -10.43
CA GLN A 596 -7.59 -11.70 -9.01
C GLN A 596 -8.76 -10.76 -8.71
N ASN A 597 -8.51 -9.55 -8.22
CA ASN A 597 -9.54 -8.53 -8.03
C ASN A 597 -9.04 -7.15 -8.45
N GLN A 598 -9.93 -6.33 -8.99
CA GLN A 598 -9.73 -4.90 -9.15
C GLN A 598 -10.11 -4.22 -7.84
N SER A 599 -9.13 -3.66 -7.12
CA SER A 599 -9.47 -2.80 -5.99
C SER A 599 -10.18 -1.55 -6.49
N ILE A 600 -11.39 -1.33 -6.00
CA ILE A 600 -12.20 -0.17 -6.35
C ILE A 600 -13.03 0.29 -5.16
N THR A 601 -13.14 1.60 -5.02
CA THR A 601 -14.09 2.25 -4.11
C THR A 601 -15.12 2.97 -4.97
N ILE A 602 -16.35 2.51 -4.91
CA ILE A 602 -17.48 3.10 -5.64
C ILE A 602 -17.98 4.29 -4.84
N SER A 603 -17.88 5.47 -5.42
CA SER A 603 -18.49 6.66 -4.84
C SER A 603 -19.98 6.70 -5.19
N TYR A 604 -20.85 6.90 -4.21
CA TYR A 604 -22.28 6.82 -4.40
C TYR A 604 -23.06 7.89 -3.62
N ASP A 605 -24.22 8.25 -4.14
CA ASP A 605 -25.27 8.97 -3.41
C ASP A 605 -26.27 7.96 -2.82
N PRO A 606 -26.84 8.17 -1.62
CA PRO A 606 -27.84 7.26 -1.03
C PRO A 606 -29.02 6.94 -1.96
N SER A 607 -29.39 7.85 -2.85
CA SER A 607 -30.46 7.61 -3.84
C SER A 607 -30.11 6.57 -4.89
N GLU A 608 -28.82 6.25 -5.08
CA GLU A 608 -28.34 5.23 -6.04
C GLU A 608 -28.38 3.81 -5.46
N VAL A 609 -28.63 3.63 -4.16
CA VAL A 609 -28.62 2.32 -3.48
C VAL A 609 -29.52 1.28 -4.18
N PRO A 610 -30.76 1.59 -4.62
CA PRO A 610 -31.57 0.61 -5.34
C PRO A 610 -30.95 0.11 -6.64
N ALA A 611 -30.28 1.00 -7.38
CA ALA A 611 -29.58 0.65 -8.61
C ALA A 611 -28.31 -0.18 -8.34
N ILE A 612 -27.56 0.15 -7.29
CA ILE A 612 -26.38 -0.60 -6.83
C ILE A 612 -26.80 -2.02 -6.42
N VAL A 613 -27.86 -2.15 -5.62
CA VAL A 613 -28.41 -3.45 -5.18
C VAL A 613 -28.81 -4.31 -6.38
N ALA A 614 -29.54 -3.72 -7.33
CA ALA A 614 -29.92 -4.42 -8.56
C ALA A 614 -28.71 -4.87 -9.36
N TRP A 615 -27.68 -4.03 -9.47
CA TRP A 615 -26.43 -4.35 -10.17
C TRP A 615 -25.67 -5.49 -9.48
N LEU A 616 -25.46 -5.42 -8.17
CA LEU A 616 -24.75 -6.44 -7.39
C LEU A 616 -25.44 -7.80 -7.49
N HIS A 617 -26.79 -7.80 -7.42
CA HIS A 617 -27.57 -9.03 -7.56
C HIS A 617 -27.46 -9.61 -8.96
N ALA A 618 -27.60 -8.80 -10.02
CA ALA A 618 -27.56 -9.23 -11.41
C ALA A 618 -26.17 -9.69 -11.87
N ASN A 619 -25.10 -9.06 -11.37
CA ASN A 619 -23.72 -9.32 -11.78
C ASN A 619 -22.93 -10.18 -10.78
N TRP A 620 -23.61 -11.01 -9.99
CA TRP A 620 -23.00 -11.83 -8.95
C TRP A 620 -21.75 -12.60 -9.41
N ASP A 621 -21.77 -13.16 -10.59
CA ASP A 621 -20.69 -14.01 -11.10
C ASP A 621 -19.48 -13.21 -11.63
N HIS A 622 -19.56 -11.88 -11.68
CA HIS A 622 -18.54 -11.00 -12.27
C HIS A 622 -17.70 -10.23 -11.28
N TYR A 623 -18.16 -10.02 -10.03
CA TYR A 623 -17.40 -9.28 -9.05
C TYR A 623 -16.84 -10.17 -7.93
N VAL A 624 -15.68 -9.76 -7.40
CA VAL A 624 -15.04 -10.40 -6.25
C VAL A 624 -15.10 -9.49 -5.03
N GLY A 625 -14.61 -8.26 -5.12
CA GLY A 625 -14.61 -7.35 -4.00
C GLY A 625 -14.88 -5.91 -4.43
N VAL A 626 -15.85 -5.26 -3.78
CA VAL A 626 -16.17 -3.84 -3.97
C VAL A 626 -16.36 -3.17 -2.63
N SER A 627 -15.91 -1.92 -2.51
CA SER A 627 -16.18 -1.06 -1.37
C SER A 627 -16.92 0.19 -1.83
N PHE A 628 -17.56 0.86 -0.88
CA PHE A 628 -18.41 2.01 -1.15
C PHE A 628 -18.01 3.20 -0.28
N LEU A 629 -18.19 4.41 -0.82
CA LEU A 629 -17.97 5.65 -0.11
C LEU A 629 -19.01 6.68 -0.54
N LEU A 630 -19.55 7.44 0.41
CA LEU A 630 -20.45 8.54 0.09
C LEU A 630 -19.74 9.54 -0.82
N ARG A 631 -20.41 9.89 -1.93
CA ARG A 631 -19.84 10.79 -2.95
C ARG A 631 -19.72 12.21 -2.39
N ALA A 632 -18.52 12.78 -2.51
CA ALA A 632 -18.36 14.21 -2.35
C ALA A 632 -18.95 14.92 -3.59
N ASP A 633 -19.85 15.87 -3.38
CA ASP A 633 -20.42 16.68 -4.46
C ASP A 633 -19.33 17.63 -5.01
N PRO A 634 -18.87 17.46 -6.27
CA PRO A 634 -17.78 18.25 -6.82
C PRO A 634 -18.16 19.73 -7.04
N LEU A 635 -19.45 20.05 -6.93
CA LEU A 635 -19.96 21.43 -7.09
C LEU A 635 -20.02 22.18 -5.77
N LYS A 636 -19.84 21.50 -4.61
CA LYS A 636 -19.83 22.12 -3.30
C LYS A 636 -18.44 22.59 -2.92
N THR A 637 -18.38 23.80 -2.39
CA THR A 637 -17.17 24.34 -1.79
C THR A 637 -16.93 23.80 -0.39
N ALA A 638 -15.73 23.98 0.14
CA ALA A 638 -15.43 23.65 1.54
C ALA A 638 -16.41 24.33 2.52
N ALA A 639 -16.77 25.59 2.26
CA ALA A 639 -17.71 26.34 3.10
C ALA A 639 -19.12 25.73 3.07
N ASP A 640 -19.61 25.29 1.89
CA ASP A 640 -20.92 24.64 1.74
C ASP A 640 -21.02 23.34 2.54
N LEU A 641 -19.88 22.65 2.70
CA LEU A 641 -19.77 21.39 3.42
C LEU A 641 -19.40 21.58 4.91
N GLY A 642 -19.16 22.83 5.35
CA GLY A 642 -18.73 23.14 6.71
C GLY A 642 -17.30 22.74 7.04
N TYR A 643 -16.46 22.54 6.02
CA TYR A 643 -15.04 22.22 6.18
C TYR A 643 -14.16 23.46 6.01
N PRO A 644 -13.02 23.52 6.67
CA PRO A 644 -12.08 24.63 6.50
C PRO A 644 -11.37 24.61 5.13
N TYR A 645 -11.19 23.44 4.54
CA TYR A 645 -10.69 23.20 3.18
C TYR A 645 -11.09 21.81 2.71
N LEU A 646 -11.03 21.56 1.40
CA LEU A 646 -11.19 20.22 0.81
C LEU A 646 -9.82 19.64 0.44
N PRO A 647 -9.58 18.35 0.65
CA PRO A 647 -8.34 17.69 0.21
C PRO A 647 -8.10 17.83 -1.30
N GLN A 648 -9.17 17.77 -2.09
CA GLN A 648 -9.20 18.05 -3.52
C GLN A 648 -10.28 19.09 -3.78
N GLN A 649 -9.89 20.25 -4.30
CA GLN A 649 -10.79 21.36 -4.59
C GLN A 649 -10.90 21.52 -6.12
N PRO A 650 -12.07 21.26 -6.74
CA PRO A 650 -12.31 21.62 -8.13
C PRO A 650 -12.18 23.10 -8.34
N ILE A 651 -11.58 23.49 -9.47
CA ILE A 651 -11.44 24.89 -9.88
C ILE A 651 -11.67 25.00 -11.39
N SER A 652 -11.99 26.20 -11.86
CA SER A 652 -12.10 26.47 -13.29
C SER A 652 -10.72 26.48 -13.97
N LYS A 653 -10.71 26.30 -15.30
CA LYS A 653 -9.49 26.44 -16.09
C LYS A 653 -8.85 27.80 -15.91
N ALA A 654 -9.65 28.86 -15.85
CA ALA A 654 -9.15 30.21 -15.68
C ALA A 654 -8.43 30.40 -14.33
N GLU A 655 -8.98 29.85 -13.25
CA GLU A 655 -8.34 29.87 -11.93
C GLU A 655 -7.07 29.03 -11.91
N TYR A 656 -7.09 27.85 -12.57
CA TYR A 656 -5.92 26.99 -12.70
C TYR A 656 -4.79 27.70 -13.43
N ASP A 657 -5.06 28.25 -14.63
CA ASP A 657 -4.06 28.96 -15.45
C ASP A 657 -3.51 30.18 -14.70
N ALA A 658 -4.38 30.95 -14.04
CA ALA A 658 -3.97 32.10 -13.25
C ALA A 658 -3.06 31.70 -12.08
N TYR A 659 -3.37 30.60 -11.42
CA TYR A 659 -2.54 30.11 -10.30
C TYR A 659 -1.19 29.60 -10.80
N VAL A 660 -1.17 28.74 -11.81
CA VAL A 660 0.06 28.14 -12.36
C VAL A 660 1.00 29.23 -12.90
N ALA A 661 0.44 30.31 -13.51
CA ALA A 661 1.23 31.44 -14.02
C ALA A 661 2.01 32.20 -12.92
N THR A 662 1.62 32.08 -11.66
CA THR A 662 2.32 32.70 -10.52
C THR A 662 3.44 31.83 -9.93
N LEU A 663 3.47 30.54 -10.24
CA LEU A 663 4.39 29.61 -9.63
C LEU A 663 5.79 29.71 -10.23
N LEU A 664 6.79 29.57 -9.38
CA LEU A 664 8.19 29.49 -9.78
C LEU A 664 8.67 28.02 -9.74
N PRO A 665 9.69 27.67 -10.53
CA PRO A 665 10.33 26.36 -10.43
C PRO A 665 10.83 26.08 -9.01
N VAL A 666 10.64 24.85 -8.54
CA VAL A 666 11.08 24.41 -7.21
C VAL A 666 12.29 23.52 -7.36
N ASP A 667 13.37 23.85 -6.65
CA ASP A 667 14.53 22.97 -6.49
C ASP A 667 14.32 22.10 -5.24
N LEU A 668 14.00 20.82 -5.46
CA LEU A 668 13.77 19.85 -4.38
C LEU A 668 15.05 19.11 -3.96
N ASP A 669 16.14 19.30 -4.69
CA ASP A 669 17.44 18.71 -4.35
C ASP A 669 18.29 19.67 -3.47
N ALA A 670 17.83 20.91 -3.25
CA ALA A 670 18.41 21.79 -2.26
C ALA A 670 18.41 21.13 -0.88
N ASP A 671 19.55 21.19 -0.19
CA ASP A 671 19.78 20.56 1.10
C ASP A 671 18.82 21.13 2.16
N THR A 672 17.82 20.37 2.51
CA THR A 672 16.75 20.78 3.42
C THR A 672 16.68 19.83 4.59
N GLY A 673 17.05 20.36 5.76
CA GLY A 673 16.99 19.63 7.03
C GLY A 673 15.62 19.08 7.39
N ASP A 674 15.62 18.27 8.36
CA ASP A 674 14.78 17.24 8.89
C ASP A 674 13.32 17.60 9.21
N GLU A 675 12.37 16.87 8.68
CA GLU A 675 11.23 16.30 9.41
C GLU A 675 10.45 15.32 8.50
N MET A 676 10.46 14.06 8.89
CA MET A 676 9.65 13.03 8.24
C MET A 676 8.20 13.23 8.69
N LEU A 677 7.43 13.93 7.87
CA LEU A 677 6.03 14.18 8.12
C LEU A 677 5.21 12.90 7.96
N GLN A 678 4.31 12.73 8.90
CA GLN A 678 3.15 11.89 8.74
C GLN A 678 2.31 12.43 7.58
N ILE A 679 2.55 11.93 6.35
CA ILE A 679 1.53 12.07 5.30
C ILE A 679 0.44 11.10 5.73
N ASP A 680 -0.69 11.60 6.14
CA ASP A 680 -1.93 10.85 6.23
C ASP A 680 -2.25 10.33 4.82
N ASP A 681 -2.08 9.02 4.57
CA ASP A 681 -2.51 8.41 3.31
C ASP A 681 -4.02 8.59 3.08
N CYS A 682 -4.75 8.94 4.13
CA CYS A 682 -6.17 9.29 4.09
C CYS A 682 -6.45 10.71 3.56
N SER A 683 -5.45 11.61 3.51
CA SER A 683 -5.64 12.97 2.97
C SER A 683 -5.82 13.00 1.44
N THR A 684 -5.66 11.86 0.77
CA THR A 684 -5.74 11.75 -0.69
C THR A 684 -7.11 11.36 -1.21
N GLY A 685 -8.11 11.18 -0.33
CA GLY A 685 -9.51 10.90 -0.74
C GLY A 685 -9.77 9.48 -1.27
N VAL A 686 -8.78 8.60 -1.29
CA VAL A 686 -8.89 7.21 -1.79
C VAL A 686 -8.72 6.18 -0.66
N CYS A 687 -8.51 6.61 0.57
CA CYS A 687 -8.56 5.69 1.70
C CYS A 687 -10.02 5.57 2.19
N PRO A 688 -10.62 4.38 2.23
CA PRO A 688 -12.00 4.19 2.69
C PRO A 688 -12.15 4.34 4.22
N VAL A 689 -11.15 4.87 4.92
CA VAL A 689 -11.16 5.02 6.37
C VAL A 689 -11.42 6.48 6.74
N ARG A 690 -12.65 6.87 6.72
CA ARG A 690 -13.28 7.87 7.60
C ARG A 690 -14.70 7.49 7.92
#